data_ac7fca7d0f660f32d810ca838b4784a5
#
_entry.id   ac7fca7d0f660f32d810ca838b4784a5
#
_cell.length_a   1.000
_cell.length_b   1.000
_cell.length_c   1.000
_cell.angle_alpha   90.00
_cell.angle_beta   90.00
_cell.angle_gamma   90.00
#
_symmetry.space_group_name_H-M   'P 1'
#
loop_
_entity.id
_entity.type
_entity.pdbx_description
1 polymer ?
#
loop_
_entity_poly.entity_id
_entity_poly.type
_entity_poly.pdbx_seq_one_letter_code
_entity_poly.pdbx_strand_id
1 'polypeptide(L)'
;MLNGYPPEYANIKVTGNVTDEKGEPLIGVTVVLKGDSTVNTITNLDGIYSINVPNRHSELSFSYVGFVPKTIDVDGHSVLNVVMVEDVGQLDEVVVVAYGAQKKESVVGSITTVAPEKLRTGTTRSLSNNLAGVVSGVIGVQRSGEPGYDNSSFWIRGISSFQTGTTDPLVLVDGIERDLNNIDPEEIESFSVLKDAAASAVYGVRGANGVILINTKRGQVGKPRVVVKTEFAMTQPVQLPEFLGAADYMQILDDILLDTGQQPKYTDRIEKTRSGYDTDLYPDVNWIDAISNDYASNERVTVDISGGSERLKYSFVAAVYNERGILKRDKTHEWDPSLKLQRYNVRSNVDLKLSPTTQMRFNLGGYLQDRNSTTKSISEIFSKAFLAVPHAFPPQYSSGEIPTTEEPNVWAWATQSGYQRTSASKIETLFSLEQDLKFVTPGLKVKGTFSFDRYSSGTVSRGMNPDYYNPATGRDDEGNLIISKKTNGDNFLGYSKSGDYGNKSIYMELSLNYDHTFAEKHAVSAMLMFNRRNYDDGSKLPYRNQGFAGRTSYTYSGKYVAEFNFGYNGSENFAPGKRYGFFPSGAIGWIISEEDFMQPARKVISKLKLRASYGQVGNANLSGRRFAYLSTIADSYDDLGMYKWGEDGSFSRVGMAEGEFAVPDLTWEVVNKANLGLELGLFNGMLDLSLDYFDERRNGIFMQRESIPLTAGFIKQPWSNFGKVTNRGAEAALNFNKRIGKDLFLSVMGTFTYAHNEITEQDEADAVVGTNRARTGHPINQLFGYVADRLFTEDDFVDVENGILKEEIPAQNFSSKLRPGDIKYVDVNKDGKVDVFDQTAIGGTVDPEIVYGFGANLQYKGFDFGVLFQGIGRSWRILSGSIIPGFNRGVTGNMFTNADDRWTVENPSQDVFYPRLDDGINKNNSEASTWWLRNMSFLRLKNLELGYSLPKTWMQQAGMDGIRFFLRGSNLFTFSKFKLWDPELNTNNGAAYPIMKSISAGFEIKF
;
A
#
# COMPACT_ATOMS: atom_id res chain seq x y z
N MET A 1 -41.51 -72.75 -32.78
CA MET A 1 -42.02 -71.50 -32.17
C MET A 1 -40.82 -70.81 -31.50
N LEU A 2 -40.24 -69.82 -32.18
CA LEU A 2 -39.15 -68.97 -31.67
C LEU A 2 -39.80 -67.70 -31.12
N ASN A 3 -39.77 -67.58 -29.79
CA ASN A 3 -40.21 -66.34 -29.15
C ASN A 3 -39.16 -65.24 -29.33
N GLY A 4 -39.50 -64.27 -30.19
CA GLY A 4 -38.74 -63.05 -30.30
C GLY A 4 -38.86 -62.18 -29.04
N TYR A 5 -37.76 -61.78 -28.49
CA TYR A 5 -37.71 -60.71 -27.53
C TYR A 5 -38.14 -59.40 -28.18
N PRO A 6 -38.80 -58.50 -27.50
CA PRO A 6 -39.20 -57.23 -28.05
C PRO A 6 -37.97 -56.35 -28.30
N PRO A 7 -37.99 -55.43 -29.29
CA PRO A 7 -36.84 -54.64 -29.74
C PRO A 7 -36.39 -53.52 -28.75
N GLU A 8 -36.81 -53.58 -27.48
CA GLU A 8 -36.50 -52.54 -26.47
C GLU A 8 -35.16 -52.67 -25.77
N TYR A 9 -34.40 -53.74 -25.98
CA TYR A 9 -33.14 -54.04 -25.30
C TYR A 9 -31.92 -54.14 -26.22
N ALA A 10 -31.89 -53.41 -27.35
CA ALA A 10 -30.71 -53.37 -28.19
C ALA A 10 -29.74 -52.30 -27.67
N ASN A 11 -28.54 -52.69 -27.30
CA ASN A 11 -27.44 -51.75 -27.01
C ASN A 11 -27.26 -50.79 -28.20
N ILE A 12 -27.44 -49.52 -27.97
CA ILE A 12 -27.33 -48.44 -28.97
C ILE A 12 -26.02 -47.72 -28.75
N LYS A 13 -25.21 -47.61 -29.83
CA LYS A 13 -24.05 -46.77 -29.83
C LYS A 13 -24.47 -45.36 -30.18
N VAL A 14 -24.32 -44.44 -29.25
CA VAL A 14 -24.59 -43.01 -29.40
C VAL A 14 -23.29 -42.26 -29.60
N THR A 15 -23.22 -41.45 -30.64
CA THR A 15 -22.07 -40.57 -30.90
C THR A 15 -22.60 -39.14 -31.04
N GLY A 16 -21.76 -38.12 -30.81
CA GLY A 16 -22.15 -36.72 -30.99
C GLY A 16 -21.04 -35.77 -30.72
N ASN A 17 -21.26 -34.53 -31.04
CA ASN A 17 -20.38 -33.43 -30.76
C ASN A 17 -20.94 -32.58 -29.64
N VAL A 18 -20.12 -32.20 -28.69
CA VAL A 18 -20.44 -31.28 -27.61
C VAL A 18 -19.72 -29.96 -27.87
N THR A 19 -20.50 -28.88 -27.98
CA THR A 19 -19.99 -27.54 -28.25
C THR A 19 -20.50 -26.53 -27.19
N ASP A 20 -19.85 -25.39 -27.09
CA ASP A 20 -20.43 -24.22 -26.41
C ASP A 20 -21.47 -23.51 -27.25
N GLU A 21 -22.08 -22.43 -26.71
CA GLU A 21 -23.05 -21.59 -27.45
C GLU A 21 -22.48 -20.88 -28.69
N LYS A 22 -21.15 -20.81 -28.80
CA LYS A 22 -20.43 -20.19 -29.93
C LYS A 22 -20.08 -21.24 -31.01
N GLY A 23 -20.38 -22.54 -30.74
CA GLY A 23 -20.07 -23.64 -31.64
C GLY A 23 -18.62 -24.15 -31.48
N GLU A 24 -17.89 -23.74 -30.47
CA GLU A 24 -16.54 -24.27 -30.18
C GLU A 24 -16.61 -25.66 -29.52
N PRO A 25 -15.83 -26.66 -29.97
CA PRO A 25 -15.88 -28.01 -29.40
C PRO A 25 -15.35 -28.01 -27.96
N LEU A 26 -16.11 -28.64 -27.05
CA LEU A 26 -15.75 -28.78 -25.63
C LEU A 26 -15.04 -30.12 -25.43
N ILE A 27 -13.74 -30.02 -25.05
CA ILE A 27 -12.84 -31.15 -24.82
C ILE A 27 -12.97 -31.59 -23.36
N GLY A 28 -13.10 -32.91 -23.10
CA GLY A 28 -13.10 -33.44 -21.73
C GLY A 28 -14.46 -33.32 -21.01
N VAL A 29 -15.55 -33.05 -21.73
CA VAL A 29 -16.90 -33.14 -21.18
C VAL A 29 -17.18 -34.57 -20.76
N THR A 30 -17.53 -34.77 -19.51
CA THR A 30 -17.94 -36.08 -18.98
C THR A 30 -19.36 -36.40 -19.39
N VAL A 31 -19.54 -37.52 -20.07
CA VAL A 31 -20.83 -38.03 -20.54
C VAL A 31 -21.10 -39.33 -19.79
N VAL A 32 -22.19 -39.36 -19.01
CA VAL A 32 -22.53 -40.49 -18.11
C VAL A 32 -23.96 -40.94 -18.35
N LEU A 33 -24.19 -42.26 -18.34
CA LEU A 33 -25.53 -42.79 -18.35
C LEU A 33 -26.22 -42.49 -16.99
N LYS A 34 -27.34 -41.81 -17.01
CA LYS A 34 -28.08 -41.46 -15.79
C LYS A 34 -28.61 -42.75 -15.14
N GLY A 35 -28.26 -42.99 -13.87
CA GLY A 35 -28.59 -44.18 -13.12
C GLY A 35 -27.51 -45.28 -13.12
N ASP A 36 -26.49 -45.19 -14.00
CA ASP A 36 -25.34 -46.11 -13.99
C ASP A 36 -24.04 -45.36 -14.34
N SER A 37 -23.34 -44.91 -13.30
CA SER A 37 -22.11 -44.15 -13.49
C SER A 37 -20.91 -45.00 -14.00
N THR A 38 -21.06 -46.31 -14.11
CA THR A 38 -20.00 -47.15 -14.70
C THR A 38 -19.98 -47.07 -16.23
N VAL A 39 -21.09 -46.67 -16.84
CA VAL A 39 -21.22 -46.40 -18.28
C VAL A 39 -20.97 -44.92 -18.52
N ASN A 40 -19.72 -44.58 -18.86
CA ASN A 40 -19.30 -43.22 -19.07
C ASN A 40 -18.28 -43.13 -20.20
N THR A 41 -18.10 -41.87 -20.69
CA THR A 41 -17.09 -41.52 -21.67
C THR A 41 -16.74 -40.02 -21.52
N ILE A 42 -15.69 -39.57 -22.18
CA ILE A 42 -15.33 -38.15 -22.24
C ILE A 42 -15.20 -37.71 -23.70
N THR A 43 -15.44 -36.42 -24.00
CA THR A 43 -15.25 -35.86 -25.34
C THR A 43 -13.72 -35.75 -25.67
N ASN A 44 -13.40 -36.04 -26.94
CA ASN A 44 -12.05 -35.91 -27.47
C ASN A 44 -11.72 -34.42 -27.82
N LEU A 45 -10.56 -34.21 -28.50
CA LEU A 45 -10.07 -32.88 -28.90
C LEU A 45 -11.02 -32.09 -29.81
N ASP A 46 -11.87 -32.80 -30.57
CA ASP A 46 -12.86 -32.22 -31.47
C ASP A 46 -14.26 -32.12 -30.83
N GLY A 47 -14.38 -32.33 -29.49
CA GLY A 47 -15.62 -32.33 -28.75
C GLY A 47 -16.49 -33.59 -29.02
N ILE A 48 -15.97 -34.62 -29.69
CA ILE A 48 -16.72 -35.80 -30.11
C ILE A 48 -16.66 -36.86 -28.99
N TYR A 49 -17.83 -37.44 -28.66
CA TYR A 49 -17.96 -38.57 -27.75
C TYR A 49 -18.60 -39.79 -28.41
N SER A 50 -18.40 -40.92 -27.78
CA SER A 50 -19.05 -42.18 -28.19
C SER A 50 -19.33 -43.04 -26.95
N ILE A 51 -20.59 -43.41 -26.73
CA ILE A 51 -21.05 -44.18 -25.58
C ILE A 51 -22.04 -45.24 -25.99
N ASN A 52 -21.99 -46.41 -25.37
CA ASN A 52 -22.99 -47.46 -25.57
C ASN A 52 -24.04 -47.40 -24.48
N VAL A 53 -25.31 -47.32 -24.83
CA VAL A 53 -26.43 -47.25 -23.88
C VAL A 53 -27.34 -48.49 -24.03
N PRO A 54 -27.94 -48.93 -22.92
CA PRO A 54 -28.66 -50.27 -22.89
C PRO A 54 -30.00 -50.25 -23.65
N ASN A 55 -30.62 -49.09 -23.85
CA ASN A 55 -31.90 -48.98 -24.54
C ASN A 55 -32.13 -47.57 -25.15
N ARG A 56 -33.20 -47.46 -25.94
CA ARG A 56 -33.51 -46.22 -26.68
C ARG A 56 -34.01 -45.07 -25.78
N HIS A 57 -34.44 -45.31 -24.55
CA HIS A 57 -34.91 -44.31 -23.58
C HIS A 57 -33.86 -44.03 -22.49
N SER A 58 -32.60 -44.29 -22.79
CA SER A 58 -31.49 -43.97 -21.91
C SER A 58 -31.29 -42.47 -21.85
N GLU A 59 -31.08 -41.91 -20.66
CA GLU A 59 -30.73 -40.50 -20.44
C GLU A 59 -29.24 -40.38 -20.30
N LEU A 60 -28.61 -39.48 -21.05
CA LEU A 60 -27.20 -39.10 -20.94
C LEU A 60 -27.06 -37.78 -20.23
N SER A 61 -26.24 -37.74 -19.19
CA SER A 61 -25.88 -36.54 -18.47
C SER A 61 -24.51 -36.03 -18.91
N PHE A 62 -24.47 -34.79 -19.37
CA PHE A 62 -23.26 -34.08 -19.80
C PHE A 62 -22.84 -33.11 -18.69
N SER A 63 -21.62 -33.23 -18.21
CA SER A 63 -21.06 -32.31 -17.21
C SER A 63 -19.67 -31.86 -17.61
N TYR A 64 -19.42 -30.57 -17.46
CA TYR A 64 -18.13 -29.94 -17.73
C TYR A 64 -17.93 -28.77 -16.77
N VAL A 65 -16.70 -28.58 -16.31
CA VAL A 65 -16.36 -27.49 -15.39
C VAL A 65 -16.62 -26.15 -16.05
N GLY A 66 -17.43 -25.30 -15.44
CA GLY A 66 -17.82 -24.00 -15.97
C GLY A 66 -19.03 -24.00 -16.88
N PHE A 67 -19.76 -25.12 -17.00
CA PHE A 67 -20.97 -25.24 -17.83
C PHE A 67 -22.12 -25.86 -17.01
N VAL A 68 -23.34 -25.42 -17.34
CA VAL A 68 -24.56 -25.98 -16.72
C VAL A 68 -24.70 -27.46 -17.14
N PRO A 69 -24.74 -28.40 -16.17
CA PRO A 69 -24.97 -29.81 -16.53
C PRO A 69 -26.28 -30.01 -17.27
N LYS A 70 -26.23 -30.81 -18.32
CA LYS A 70 -27.39 -31.05 -19.20
C LYS A 70 -27.69 -32.53 -19.29
N THR A 71 -28.94 -32.92 -19.04
CA THR A 71 -29.40 -34.29 -19.23
C THR A 71 -30.33 -34.37 -20.43
N ILE A 72 -30.10 -35.33 -21.34
CA ILE A 72 -30.84 -35.49 -22.60
C ILE A 72 -31.21 -36.97 -22.77
N ASP A 73 -32.46 -37.23 -23.13
CA ASP A 73 -32.95 -38.55 -23.54
C ASP A 73 -32.40 -38.89 -24.94
N VAL A 74 -31.83 -40.09 -25.07
CA VAL A 74 -31.31 -40.59 -26.35
C VAL A 74 -32.41 -40.75 -27.38
N ASP A 75 -33.64 -41.09 -26.98
CA ASP A 75 -34.84 -41.28 -27.83
C ASP A 75 -34.55 -42.08 -29.13
N GLY A 76 -33.67 -43.07 -29.04
CA GLY A 76 -33.31 -43.93 -30.17
C GLY A 76 -32.34 -43.28 -31.19
N HIS A 77 -31.88 -42.08 -30.98
CA HIS A 77 -30.91 -41.39 -31.88
C HIS A 77 -29.49 -41.98 -31.73
N SER A 78 -28.87 -42.35 -32.84
CA SER A 78 -27.47 -42.79 -32.88
C SER A 78 -26.46 -41.61 -32.93
N VAL A 79 -26.93 -40.38 -33.23
CA VAL A 79 -26.15 -39.15 -33.24
C VAL A 79 -26.88 -38.11 -32.41
N LEU A 80 -26.23 -37.61 -31.34
CA LEU A 80 -26.78 -36.66 -30.41
C LEU A 80 -25.79 -35.53 -30.18
N ASN A 81 -25.95 -34.41 -30.84
CA ASN A 81 -25.12 -33.20 -30.66
C ASN A 81 -25.69 -32.36 -29.56
N VAL A 82 -24.80 -31.85 -28.70
CA VAL A 82 -25.17 -31.16 -27.47
C VAL A 82 -24.48 -29.80 -27.41
N VAL A 83 -25.28 -28.75 -27.22
CA VAL A 83 -24.75 -27.42 -26.90
C VAL A 83 -24.88 -27.25 -25.40
N MET A 84 -23.76 -27.02 -24.74
CA MET A 84 -23.67 -26.66 -23.32
C MET A 84 -23.63 -25.14 -23.16
N VAL A 85 -24.29 -24.65 -22.13
CA VAL A 85 -24.36 -23.23 -21.78
C VAL A 85 -23.34 -22.98 -20.70
N GLU A 86 -22.51 -21.96 -20.86
CA GLU A 86 -21.56 -21.55 -19.81
C GLU A 86 -22.35 -21.22 -18.54
N ASP A 87 -21.96 -21.84 -17.43
CA ASP A 87 -22.53 -21.54 -16.09
C ASP A 87 -21.91 -20.25 -15.58
N VAL A 88 -22.47 -19.13 -15.97
CA VAL A 88 -22.03 -17.80 -15.54
C VAL A 88 -22.40 -17.51 -14.07
N GLY A 89 -23.05 -18.47 -13.39
CA GLY A 89 -23.62 -18.28 -12.07
C GLY A 89 -23.11 -19.20 -10.96
N GLN A 90 -22.41 -20.29 -11.25
CA GLN A 90 -21.89 -21.20 -10.20
C GLN A 90 -20.63 -21.94 -10.65
N LEU A 91 -19.51 -21.24 -10.78
CA LEU A 91 -18.27 -21.81 -10.32
C LEU A 91 -18.40 -21.87 -8.78
N ASP A 92 -18.28 -23.06 -8.17
CA ASP A 92 -17.99 -23.17 -6.74
C ASP A 92 -16.77 -22.28 -6.46
N GLU A 93 -17.00 -21.01 -6.13
CA GLU A 93 -15.93 -20.02 -5.93
C GLU A 93 -15.18 -20.46 -4.69
N VAL A 94 -14.03 -21.07 -4.92
CA VAL A 94 -13.16 -21.55 -3.84
C VAL A 94 -12.34 -20.37 -3.36
N VAL A 95 -12.53 -19.98 -2.13
CA VAL A 95 -11.73 -18.95 -1.46
C VAL A 95 -10.51 -19.61 -0.84
N VAL A 96 -9.34 -19.06 -1.13
CA VAL A 96 -8.13 -19.44 -0.41
C VAL A 96 -8.24 -18.93 1.02
N VAL A 97 -8.29 -19.84 1.94
CA VAL A 97 -8.27 -19.60 3.38
C VAL A 97 -6.93 -20.08 3.94
N ALA A 98 -6.67 -19.76 5.20
CA ALA A 98 -5.47 -20.18 5.91
C ALA A 98 -5.08 -21.64 5.58
N TYR A 99 -3.96 -21.81 4.89
CA TYR A 99 -3.32 -23.10 4.54
C TYR A 99 -4.22 -24.10 3.77
N GLY A 100 -5.27 -23.62 3.10
CA GLY A 100 -6.15 -24.44 2.29
C GLY A 100 -7.11 -23.63 1.44
N ALA A 101 -8.03 -24.33 0.78
CA ALA A 101 -9.09 -23.72 0.01
C ALA A 101 -10.42 -24.18 0.60
N GLN A 102 -11.38 -23.29 0.77
CA GLN A 102 -12.74 -23.60 1.23
C GLN A 102 -13.74 -23.10 0.20
N LYS A 103 -14.90 -23.77 0.11
CA LYS A 103 -16.01 -23.22 -0.65
C LYS A 103 -16.42 -21.86 -0.06
N LYS A 104 -16.60 -20.86 -0.86
CA LYS A 104 -16.96 -19.48 -0.45
C LYS A 104 -18.17 -19.46 0.49
N GLU A 105 -19.11 -20.35 0.28
CA GLU A 105 -20.30 -20.48 1.10
C GLU A 105 -20.00 -20.91 2.54
N SER A 106 -19.00 -21.79 2.74
CA SER A 106 -18.61 -22.32 4.06
C SER A 106 -17.68 -21.38 4.84
N VAL A 107 -17.15 -20.33 4.22
CA VAL A 107 -16.26 -19.37 4.89
C VAL A 107 -17.06 -18.50 5.84
N VAL A 108 -16.76 -18.53 7.13
CA VAL A 108 -17.42 -17.73 8.19
C VAL A 108 -16.54 -16.58 8.71
N GLY A 109 -15.25 -16.60 8.42
CA GLY A 109 -14.34 -15.49 8.69
C GLY A 109 -14.56 -14.30 7.75
N SER A 110 -14.17 -13.10 8.19
CA SER A 110 -14.19 -11.89 7.34
C SER A 110 -13.04 -11.91 6.33
N ILE A 111 -13.31 -12.39 5.13
CA ILE A 111 -12.35 -12.50 4.03
C ILE A 111 -12.85 -11.71 2.82
N THR A 112 -11.98 -10.86 2.27
CA THR A 112 -12.23 -10.18 1.00
C THR A 112 -11.32 -10.76 -0.06
N THR A 113 -11.89 -11.35 -1.11
CA THR A 113 -11.15 -11.81 -2.29
C THR A 113 -11.28 -10.78 -3.41
N VAL A 114 -10.19 -10.49 -4.09
CA VAL A 114 -10.13 -9.54 -5.19
C VAL A 114 -9.65 -10.25 -6.44
N ALA A 115 -10.38 -10.07 -7.53
CA ALA A 115 -9.97 -10.59 -8.83
C ALA A 115 -8.65 -9.92 -9.26
N PRO A 116 -7.64 -10.68 -9.70
CA PRO A 116 -6.31 -10.15 -10.03
C PRO A 116 -6.34 -9.06 -11.11
N GLU A 117 -7.30 -9.12 -12.03
CA GLU A 117 -7.49 -8.13 -13.09
C GLU A 117 -7.71 -6.73 -12.53
N LYS A 118 -8.42 -6.61 -11.40
CA LYS A 118 -8.66 -5.33 -10.71
C LYS A 118 -7.37 -4.75 -10.11
N LEU A 119 -6.37 -5.58 -9.81
CA LEU A 119 -5.07 -5.17 -9.28
C LEU A 119 -4.06 -4.83 -10.38
N ARG A 120 -4.34 -5.21 -11.64
CA ARG A 120 -3.48 -4.98 -12.81
C ARG A 120 -3.81 -3.72 -13.59
N THR A 121 -4.74 -2.91 -13.11
CA THR A 121 -5.26 -1.73 -13.83
C THR A 121 -4.34 -0.52 -13.78
N GLY A 122 -3.31 -0.51 -12.95
CA GLY A 122 -2.36 0.59 -12.83
C GLY A 122 -1.08 0.36 -13.63
N THR A 123 -0.43 1.44 -14.04
CA THR A 123 0.91 1.42 -14.69
C THR A 123 2.03 1.26 -13.67
N THR A 124 1.73 1.37 -12.37
CA THR A 124 2.71 1.29 -11.29
C THR A 124 3.28 -0.12 -11.12
N ARG A 125 4.54 -0.19 -10.74
CA ARG A 125 5.21 -1.40 -10.29
C ARG A 125 4.63 -1.92 -8.97
N SER A 126 4.28 -0.99 -8.08
CA SER A 126 3.90 -1.29 -6.71
C SER A 126 2.46 -1.76 -6.62
N LEU A 127 2.26 -3.01 -6.17
CA LEU A 127 0.94 -3.59 -5.98
C LEU A 127 0.14 -2.86 -4.89
N SER A 128 0.82 -2.35 -3.85
CA SER A 128 0.18 -1.63 -2.74
C SER A 128 -0.58 -0.38 -3.21
N ASN A 129 -0.16 0.26 -4.32
CA ASN A 129 -0.81 1.45 -4.86
C ASN A 129 -2.21 1.17 -5.47
N ASN A 130 -2.52 -0.09 -5.72
CA ASN A 130 -3.78 -0.52 -6.32
C ASN A 130 -4.78 -1.13 -5.31
N LEU A 131 -4.47 -1.13 -4.00
CA LEU A 131 -5.33 -1.75 -2.99
C LEU A 131 -6.43 -0.81 -2.48
N ALA A 132 -6.09 0.46 -2.25
CA ALA A 132 -7.02 1.44 -1.68
C ALA A 132 -8.18 1.71 -2.64
N GLY A 133 -9.42 1.68 -2.11
CA GLY A 133 -10.64 1.84 -2.91
C GLY A 133 -11.04 0.61 -3.74
N VAL A 134 -10.18 -0.42 -3.86
CA VAL A 134 -10.51 -1.69 -4.53
C VAL A 134 -10.84 -2.78 -3.51
N VAL A 135 -10.14 -2.80 -2.39
CA VAL A 135 -10.26 -3.83 -1.35
C VAL A 135 -10.95 -3.24 -0.13
N SER A 136 -12.16 -3.72 0.21
CA SER A 136 -12.84 -3.27 1.43
C SER A 136 -12.06 -3.73 2.69
N GLY A 137 -11.93 -2.83 3.66
CA GLY A 137 -11.15 -3.04 4.87
C GLY A 137 -9.67 -2.68 4.73
N VAL A 138 -9.19 -2.28 3.55
CA VAL A 138 -7.82 -1.80 3.36
C VAL A 138 -7.82 -0.28 3.27
N ILE A 139 -7.10 0.34 4.19
CA ILE A 139 -6.76 1.76 4.18
C ILE A 139 -5.34 1.88 3.62
N GLY A 140 -5.17 2.59 2.52
CA GLY A 140 -3.89 2.74 1.85
C GLY A 140 -3.67 4.18 1.40
N VAL A 141 -2.43 4.67 1.52
CA VAL A 141 -2.02 6.02 1.16
C VAL A 141 -0.68 5.97 0.43
N GLN A 142 -0.63 6.54 -0.77
CA GLN A 142 0.61 6.69 -1.53
C GLN A 142 1.34 7.97 -1.10
N ARG A 143 2.45 7.83 -0.40
CA ARG A 143 3.14 8.95 0.25
C ARG A 143 4.18 9.65 -0.61
N SER A 144 4.58 9.05 -1.72
CA SER A 144 5.59 9.55 -2.66
C SER A 144 5.36 8.96 -4.04
N GLY A 145 5.81 9.66 -5.08
CA GLY A 145 5.88 9.14 -6.45
C GLY A 145 7.31 8.82 -6.91
N GLU A 146 8.29 8.85 -6.01
CA GLU A 146 9.70 8.62 -6.34
C GLU A 146 9.95 7.20 -6.84
N PRO A 147 10.53 7.01 -8.04
CA PRO A 147 10.87 5.70 -8.56
C PRO A 147 11.64 4.82 -7.58
N GLY A 148 11.04 3.67 -7.23
CA GLY A 148 11.55 2.73 -6.25
C GLY A 148 11.14 2.99 -4.79
N TYR A 149 10.57 4.15 -4.48
CA TYR A 149 10.03 4.52 -3.16
C TYR A 149 8.57 5.00 -3.23
N ASP A 150 7.86 4.61 -4.28
CA ASP A 150 6.47 4.96 -4.57
C ASP A 150 5.43 4.04 -3.90
N ASN A 151 5.85 3.09 -3.06
CA ASN A 151 4.97 2.15 -2.39
C ASN A 151 3.99 2.86 -1.44
N SER A 152 2.72 2.43 -1.45
CA SER A 152 1.74 2.88 -0.47
C SER A 152 1.98 2.25 0.90
N SER A 153 1.84 3.07 1.95
CA SER A 153 1.58 2.57 3.31
C SER A 153 0.14 2.08 3.36
N PHE A 154 -0.11 0.91 3.95
CA PHE A 154 -1.46 0.37 4.01
C PHE A 154 -1.69 -0.44 5.29
N TRP A 155 -2.94 -0.43 5.75
CA TRP A 155 -3.39 -1.11 6.97
C TRP A 155 -4.70 -1.84 6.70
N ILE A 156 -4.92 -2.92 7.41
CA ILE A 156 -6.21 -3.62 7.42
C ILE A 156 -7.01 -3.12 8.63
N ARG A 157 -8.17 -2.50 8.36
CA ARG A 157 -9.06 -1.89 9.39
C ARG A 157 -8.41 -0.75 10.17
N GLY A 158 -7.42 -0.06 9.57
CA GLY A 158 -6.75 1.09 10.19
C GLY A 158 -5.61 0.73 11.13
N ILE A 159 -5.13 1.75 11.83
CA ILE A 159 -4.02 1.65 12.79
C ILE A 159 -4.62 1.31 14.16
N SER A 160 -4.11 0.27 14.82
CA SER A 160 -4.58 -0.13 16.15
C SER A 160 -3.46 -0.32 17.18
N SER A 161 -2.23 0.11 16.85
CA SER A 161 -1.10 0.18 17.79
C SER A 161 -0.31 1.46 17.57
N PHE A 162 0.17 2.09 18.63
CA PHE A 162 1.01 3.28 18.55
C PHE A 162 2.50 2.96 18.50
N GLN A 163 2.87 1.71 18.41
CA GLN A 163 4.25 1.30 18.17
C GLN A 163 4.62 1.38 16.69
N THR A 164 5.70 2.07 16.39
CA THR A 164 6.22 2.19 15.01
C THR A 164 6.66 0.82 14.48
N GLY A 165 6.28 0.50 13.23
CA GLY A 165 6.68 -0.75 12.55
C GLY A 165 5.98 -2.02 13.04
N THR A 166 4.91 -1.89 13.87
CA THR A 166 4.14 -3.05 14.36
C THR A 166 2.75 -3.14 13.74
N THR A 167 2.37 -2.21 12.87
CA THR A 167 1.02 -2.06 12.32
C THR A 167 0.84 -2.69 10.94
N ASP A 168 1.93 -3.13 10.30
CA ASP A 168 1.88 -3.71 8.96
C ASP A 168 1.20 -5.07 8.96
N PRO A 169 0.33 -5.36 7.98
CA PRO A 169 -0.27 -6.68 7.80
C PRO A 169 0.79 -7.75 7.43
N LEU A 170 0.52 -8.98 7.79
CA LEU A 170 1.30 -10.13 7.33
C LEU A 170 0.98 -10.42 5.87
N VAL A 171 1.97 -10.40 4.99
CA VAL A 171 1.81 -10.77 3.58
C VAL A 171 2.40 -12.16 3.35
N LEU A 172 1.58 -13.06 2.82
CA LEU A 172 1.97 -14.43 2.50
C LEU A 172 1.82 -14.70 1.00
N VAL A 173 2.90 -15.08 0.37
CA VAL A 173 2.94 -15.48 -1.04
C VAL A 173 3.18 -16.98 -1.12
N ASP A 174 2.21 -17.71 -1.63
CA ASP A 174 2.18 -19.18 -1.63
C ASP A 174 2.39 -19.77 -0.21
N GLY A 175 1.91 -19.05 0.84
CA GLY A 175 2.04 -19.43 2.25
C GLY A 175 3.34 -18.99 2.94
N ILE A 176 4.27 -18.37 2.23
CA ILE A 176 5.54 -17.87 2.76
C ILE A 176 5.48 -16.35 2.94
N GLU A 177 5.98 -15.85 4.07
CA GLU A 177 6.06 -14.43 4.34
C GLU A 177 7.03 -13.72 3.43
N ARG A 178 6.51 -12.78 2.62
CA ARG A 178 7.23 -12.00 1.62
C ARG A 178 6.67 -10.59 1.54
N ASP A 179 7.42 -9.68 0.91
CA ASP A 179 6.97 -8.31 0.70
C ASP A 179 6.02 -8.22 -0.52
N LEU A 180 4.89 -7.55 -0.33
CA LEU A 180 3.86 -7.33 -1.34
C LEU A 180 4.40 -6.66 -2.61
N ASN A 181 5.31 -5.70 -2.46
CA ASN A 181 5.83 -4.88 -3.55
C ASN A 181 6.97 -5.57 -4.34
N ASN A 182 7.33 -6.78 -3.93
CA ASN A 182 8.32 -7.60 -4.64
C ASN A 182 7.73 -8.49 -5.72
N ILE A 183 6.40 -8.66 -5.71
CA ILE A 183 5.67 -9.46 -6.68
C ILE A 183 5.21 -8.59 -7.84
N ASP A 184 5.37 -9.10 -9.05
CA ASP A 184 4.74 -8.48 -10.21
C ASP A 184 3.24 -8.82 -10.22
N PRO A 185 2.33 -7.84 -10.45
CA PRO A 185 0.89 -8.11 -10.52
C PRO A 185 0.50 -9.19 -11.52
N GLU A 186 1.29 -9.41 -12.58
CA GLU A 186 1.03 -10.47 -13.58
C GLU A 186 1.39 -11.87 -13.06
N GLU A 187 2.14 -12.00 -11.96
CA GLU A 187 2.42 -13.28 -11.30
C GLU A 187 1.22 -13.82 -10.49
N ILE A 188 0.21 -12.96 -10.19
CA ILE A 188 -0.85 -13.25 -9.23
C ILE A 188 -1.99 -14.02 -9.88
N GLU A 189 -2.42 -15.12 -9.26
CA GLU A 189 -3.62 -15.89 -9.57
C GLU A 189 -4.79 -15.53 -8.65
N SER A 190 -4.53 -15.33 -7.33
CA SER A 190 -5.56 -14.91 -6.38
C SER A 190 -4.99 -14.01 -5.30
N PHE A 191 -5.85 -13.10 -4.81
CA PHE A 191 -5.52 -12.15 -3.75
C PHE A 191 -6.67 -12.12 -2.74
N SER A 192 -6.37 -12.40 -1.48
CA SER A 192 -7.35 -12.44 -0.39
C SER A 192 -6.83 -11.70 0.83
N VAL A 193 -7.71 -10.98 1.51
CA VAL A 193 -7.42 -10.24 2.75
C VAL A 193 -8.24 -10.82 3.88
N LEU A 194 -7.57 -11.32 4.91
CA LEU A 194 -8.13 -11.90 6.13
C LEU A 194 -8.12 -10.86 7.23
N LYS A 195 -9.28 -10.50 7.74
CA LYS A 195 -9.44 -9.29 8.55
C LYS A 195 -9.76 -9.57 10.02
N ASP A 196 -10.47 -10.65 10.32
CA ASP A 196 -10.90 -11.02 11.67
C ASP A 196 -10.02 -12.09 12.32
N ALA A 197 -10.28 -12.40 13.60
CA ALA A 197 -9.51 -13.39 14.33
C ALA A 197 -9.74 -14.81 13.81
N ALA A 198 -10.95 -15.18 13.39
CA ALA A 198 -11.24 -16.51 12.87
C ALA A 198 -10.40 -16.83 11.63
N ALA A 199 -10.29 -15.86 10.71
CA ALA A 199 -9.47 -16.03 9.53
C ALA A 199 -7.95 -15.94 9.80
N SER A 200 -7.50 -15.18 10.80
CA SER A 200 -6.07 -14.86 11.02
C SER A 200 -5.41 -15.61 12.18
N ALA A 201 -6.15 -16.19 13.14
CA ALA A 201 -5.58 -16.86 14.33
C ALA A 201 -4.63 -18.02 14.00
N VAL A 202 -4.85 -18.71 12.89
CA VAL A 202 -4.01 -19.83 12.44
C VAL A 202 -2.58 -19.35 12.08
N TYR A 203 -2.40 -18.06 11.74
CA TYR A 203 -1.11 -17.44 11.50
C TYR A 203 -0.46 -16.89 12.78
N GLY A 204 -1.15 -17.04 13.89
CA GLY A 204 -0.67 -16.78 15.24
C GLY A 204 -0.24 -15.35 15.44
N VAL A 205 0.96 -15.18 16.00
CA VAL A 205 1.55 -13.91 16.45
C VAL A 205 1.72 -12.84 15.37
N ARG A 206 1.59 -13.18 14.12
CA ARG A 206 1.78 -12.26 13.00
C ARG A 206 0.47 -11.84 12.34
N GLY A 207 -0.64 -12.51 12.69
CA GLY A 207 -1.98 -12.21 12.18
C GLY A 207 -2.70 -11.06 12.89
N ALA A 208 -2.09 -10.42 13.89
CA ALA A 208 -2.74 -9.38 14.70
C ALA A 208 -3.26 -8.19 13.88
N ASN A 209 -2.52 -7.79 12.85
CA ASN A 209 -2.88 -6.66 11.98
C ASN A 209 -3.56 -7.10 10.68
N GLY A 210 -4.08 -8.35 10.64
CA GLY A 210 -4.65 -8.96 9.45
C GLY A 210 -3.60 -9.64 8.56
N VAL A 211 -4.06 -10.39 7.57
CA VAL A 211 -3.22 -11.19 6.69
C VAL A 211 -3.63 -11.00 5.24
N ILE A 212 -2.66 -10.81 4.36
CA ILE A 212 -2.83 -10.81 2.91
C ILE A 212 -2.30 -12.13 2.36
N LEU A 213 -3.15 -12.86 1.65
CA LEU A 213 -2.80 -14.11 0.98
C LEU A 213 -2.72 -13.86 -0.52
N ILE A 214 -1.60 -14.22 -1.10
CA ILE A 214 -1.35 -14.16 -2.53
C ILE A 214 -0.96 -15.55 -3.00
N ASN A 215 -1.70 -16.08 -3.98
CA ASN A 215 -1.26 -17.24 -4.71
C ASN A 215 -0.75 -16.83 -6.08
N THR A 216 0.35 -17.43 -6.48
CA THR A 216 0.96 -17.17 -7.77
C THR A 216 0.42 -18.13 -8.82
N LYS A 217 0.38 -17.68 -10.09
CA LYS A 217 -0.15 -18.45 -11.24
C LYS A 217 0.46 -19.83 -11.33
N ARG A 218 -0.39 -20.82 -11.64
CA ARG A 218 0.00 -22.22 -11.85
C ARG A 218 -0.40 -22.71 -13.21
N GLY A 219 0.33 -23.69 -13.72
CA GLY A 219 0.01 -24.34 -14.98
C GLY A 219 -1.31 -25.12 -14.90
N GLN A 220 -1.99 -25.21 -16.02
CA GLN A 220 -3.19 -26.02 -16.23
C GLN A 220 -2.90 -27.13 -17.23
N VAL A 221 -3.74 -28.20 -17.21
CA VAL A 221 -3.65 -29.23 -18.25
C VAL A 221 -4.12 -28.65 -19.57
N GLY A 222 -3.28 -28.73 -20.58
CA GLY A 222 -3.60 -28.18 -21.89
C GLY A 222 -2.35 -27.86 -22.71
N LYS A 223 -2.56 -27.34 -23.92
CA LYS A 223 -1.49 -26.84 -24.78
C LYS A 223 -0.77 -25.68 -24.09
N PRO A 224 0.52 -25.47 -24.38
CA PRO A 224 1.23 -24.28 -23.92
C PRO A 224 0.49 -23.01 -24.39
N ARG A 225 0.24 -22.10 -23.47
CA ARG A 225 -0.29 -20.76 -23.72
C ARG A 225 0.80 -19.75 -23.47
N VAL A 226 1.02 -18.86 -24.40
CA VAL A 226 1.99 -17.77 -24.28
C VAL A 226 1.26 -16.45 -24.38
N VAL A 227 1.43 -15.58 -23.39
CA VAL A 227 0.89 -14.22 -23.37
C VAL A 227 2.05 -13.24 -23.29
N VAL A 228 2.13 -12.34 -24.26
CA VAL A 228 3.09 -11.24 -24.27
C VAL A 228 2.33 -9.93 -24.14
N LYS A 229 2.68 -9.13 -23.14
CA LYS A 229 2.08 -7.82 -22.89
C LYS A 229 3.18 -6.77 -22.86
N THR A 230 2.97 -5.70 -23.59
CA THR A 230 3.86 -4.54 -23.64
C THR A 230 3.07 -3.28 -23.33
N GLU A 231 3.64 -2.41 -22.52
CA GLU A 231 3.02 -1.15 -22.13
C GLU A 231 4.10 -0.05 -22.06
N PHE A 232 3.81 1.08 -22.66
CA PHE A 232 4.60 2.30 -22.59
C PHE A 232 3.75 3.40 -21.96
N ALA A 233 4.28 4.06 -20.94
CA ALA A 233 3.60 5.14 -20.21
C ALA A 233 4.44 6.42 -20.24
N MET A 234 3.75 7.53 -20.42
CA MET A 234 4.25 8.86 -20.13
C MET A 234 3.70 9.30 -18.78
N THR A 235 4.57 9.81 -17.91
CA THR A 235 4.22 10.22 -16.56
C THR A 235 4.49 11.70 -16.36
N GLN A 236 3.67 12.34 -15.52
CA GLN A 236 3.73 13.74 -15.19
C GLN A 236 3.33 13.96 -13.73
N PRO A 237 3.86 14.93 -12.98
CA PRO A 237 3.36 15.29 -11.66
C PRO A 237 1.84 15.50 -11.66
N VAL A 238 1.14 14.99 -10.65
CA VAL A 238 -0.29 15.26 -10.45
C VAL A 238 -0.49 16.74 -10.16
N GLN A 239 0.31 17.26 -9.24
CA GLN A 239 0.30 18.66 -8.83
C GLN A 239 1.67 19.01 -8.22
N LEU A 240 2.25 20.10 -8.67
CA LEU A 240 3.40 20.75 -8.04
C LEU A 240 2.96 22.09 -7.47
N PRO A 241 3.55 22.53 -6.35
CA PRO A 241 3.36 23.91 -5.89
C PRO A 241 3.87 24.91 -6.91
N GLU A 242 3.14 26.01 -7.04
CA GLU A 242 3.53 27.14 -7.87
C GLU A 242 4.11 28.24 -6.98
N PHE A 243 5.28 28.73 -7.35
CA PHE A 243 6.02 29.75 -6.61
C PHE A 243 5.99 31.10 -7.33
N LEU A 244 6.15 32.17 -6.55
CA LEU A 244 6.30 33.52 -7.09
C LEU A 244 7.56 33.66 -7.93
N GLY A 245 7.48 34.44 -9.00
CA GLY A 245 8.65 34.93 -9.72
C GLY A 245 9.47 35.91 -8.89
N ALA A 246 10.72 36.13 -9.29
CA ALA A 246 11.66 36.94 -8.51
C ALA A 246 11.19 38.39 -8.31
N ALA A 247 10.57 39.00 -9.31
CA ALA A 247 10.10 40.39 -9.20
C ALA A 247 8.94 40.51 -8.18
N ASP A 248 7.98 39.63 -8.24
CA ASP A 248 6.81 39.66 -7.32
C ASP A 248 7.22 39.24 -5.91
N TYR A 249 8.15 38.28 -5.79
CA TYR A 249 8.75 37.90 -4.51
C TYR A 249 9.45 39.10 -3.84
N MET A 250 10.31 39.87 -4.59
CA MET A 250 10.98 41.05 -4.07
C MET A 250 10.01 42.20 -3.76
N GLN A 251 8.93 42.32 -4.52
CA GLN A 251 7.88 43.32 -4.25
C GLN A 251 7.25 43.08 -2.89
N ILE A 252 6.87 41.82 -2.59
CA ILE A 252 6.29 41.47 -1.27
C ILE A 252 7.31 41.70 -0.14
N LEU A 253 8.60 41.47 -0.38
CA LEU A 253 9.63 41.82 0.61
C LEU A 253 9.71 43.34 0.86
N ASP A 254 9.67 44.14 -0.18
CA ASP A 254 9.66 45.63 -0.05
C ASP A 254 8.38 46.09 0.67
N ASP A 255 7.22 45.50 0.39
CA ASP A 255 5.97 45.80 1.12
C ASP A 255 6.09 45.45 2.62
N ILE A 256 6.67 44.31 2.96
CA ILE A 256 6.90 43.88 4.36
C ILE A 256 7.87 44.88 5.06
N LEU A 257 8.94 45.34 4.36
CA LEU A 257 9.85 46.33 4.92
C LEU A 257 9.12 47.64 5.21
N LEU A 258 8.27 48.11 4.28
CA LEU A 258 7.42 49.30 4.46
C LEU A 258 6.47 49.15 5.66
N ASP A 259 5.77 48.02 5.77
CA ASP A 259 4.87 47.71 6.88
C ASP A 259 5.56 47.70 8.25
N THR A 260 6.88 47.44 8.25
CA THR A 260 7.72 47.46 9.47
C THR A 260 8.45 48.79 9.68
N GLY A 261 8.17 49.80 8.84
CA GLY A 261 8.77 51.18 8.92
C GLY A 261 10.21 51.23 8.39
N GLN A 262 10.61 50.27 7.60
CA GLN A 262 11.92 50.22 6.93
C GLN A 262 11.83 50.72 5.51
N GLN A 263 12.99 51.05 4.90
CA GLN A 263 13.02 51.48 3.49
C GLN A 263 13.01 50.27 2.53
N PRO A 264 12.33 50.34 1.40
CA PRO A 264 12.39 49.36 0.34
C PRO A 264 13.84 49.09 -0.09
N LYS A 265 14.14 47.83 -0.35
CA LYS A 265 15.53 47.39 -0.66
C LYS A 265 15.71 46.97 -2.12
N TYR A 266 14.65 46.54 -2.74
CA TYR A 266 14.70 45.85 -4.02
C TYR A 266 14.15 46.66 -5.23
N THR A 267 13.69 47.88 -5.06
CA THR A 267 12.98 48.68 -6.07
C THR A 267 13.69 48.69 -7.43
N ASP A 268 14.99 49.03 -7.49
CA ASP A 268 15.79 49.03 -8.74
C ASP A 268 15.96 47.60 -9.29
N ARG A 269 16.15 46.62 -8.42
CA ARG A 269 16.32 45.22 -8.81
C ARG A 269 15.04 44.61 -9.39
N ILE A 270 13.88 44.96 -8.83
CA ILE A 270 12.54 44.54 -9.34
C ILE A 270 12.38 44.97 -10.79
N GLU A 271 12.67 46.26 -11.14
CA GLU A 271 12.53 46.79 -12.49
C GLU A 271 13.45 46.07 -13.47
N LYS A 272 14.72 45.88 -13.10
CA LYS A 272 15.71 45.16 -13.91
C LYS A 272 15.36 43.70 -14.13
N THR A 273 14.89 43.00 -13.08
CA THR A 273 14.45 41.62 -13.19
C THR A 273 13.22 41.52 -14.09
N ARG A 274 12.22 42.41 -13.89
CA ARG A 274 10.97 42.39 -14.69
C ARG A 274 11.21 42.73 -16.17
N SER A 275 12.20 43.56 -16.47
CA SER A 275 12.60 43.89 -17.85
C SER A 275 13.52 42.83 -18.50
N GLY A 276 14.07 41.89 -17.74
CA GLY A 276 15.06 40.91 -18.21
C GLY A 276 16.38 41.57 -18.64
N TYR A 277 16.77 42.66 -17.99
CA TYR A 277 17.93 43.50 -18.37
C TYR A 277 19.25 42.71 -18.44
N ASP A 278 19.53 41.87 -17.41
CA ASP A 278 20.71 41.00 -17.36
C ASP A 278 20.36 39.79 -16.45
N THR A 279 20.08 38.68 -17.08
CA THR A 279 19.60 37.46 -16.35
C THR A 279 20.67 36.80 -15.49
N ASP A 280 21.95 37.10 -15.70
CA ASP A 280 23.03 36.64 -14.82
C ASP A 280 23.06 37.43 -13.52
N LEU A 281 22.84 38.76 -13.58
CA LEU A 281 22.86 39.63 -12.40
C LEU A 281 21.47 39.78 -11.74
N TYR A 282 20.40 39.73 -12.53
CA TYR A 282 19.01 39.90 -12.11
C TYR A 282 18.15 38.71 -12.50
N PRO A 283 18.48 37.49 -11.97
CA PRO A 283 17.79 36.28 -12.35
C PRO A 283 16.34 36.23 -11.86
N ASP A 284 15.51 35.48 -12.58
CA ASP A 284 14.19 35.01 -12.19
C ASP A 284 14.14 33.50 -12.36
N VAL A 285 14.37 32.77 -11.26
CA VAL A 285 14.57 31.34 -11.30
C VAL A 285 13.40 30.59 -10.67
N ASN A 286 12.70 29.80 -11.48
CA ASN A 286 11.86 28.72 -10.95
C ASN A 286 12.76 27.51 -10.68
N TRP A 287 13.09 27.27 -9.41
CA TRP A 287 13.99 26.20 -9.01
C TRP A 287 13.44 24.80 -9.25
N ILE A 288 12.12 24.63 -9.25
CA ILE A 288 11.51 23.34 -9.60
C ILE A 288 11.71 23.05 -11.09
N ASP A 289 11.46 24.03 -11.95
CA ASP A 289 11.72 23.89 -13.39
C ASP A 289 13.21 23.74 -13.70
N ALA A 290 14.09 24.35 -12.90
CA ALA A 290 15.54 24.22 -13.09
C ALA A 290 16.00 22.77 -12.88
N ILE A 291 15.39 22.00 -11.95
CA ILE A 291 15.82 20.64 -11.59
C ILE A 291 14.97 19.54 -12.22
N SER A 292 13.75 19.82 -12.72
CA SER A 292 12.82 18.79 -13.18
C SER A 292 12.35 18.99 -14.61
N ASN A 293 12.03 17.89 -15.27
CA ASN A 293 11.31 17.84 -16.54
C ASN A 293 9.82 17.71 -16.27
N ASP A 294 8.99 18.19 -17.18
CA ASP A 294 7.53 18.09 -17.11
C ASP A 294 7.04 16.64 -17.22
N TYR A 295 7.81 15.81 -17.94
CA TYR A 295 7.44 14.44 -18.27
C TYR A 295 8.58 13.47 -17.99
N ALA A 296 8.19 12.26 -17.62
CA ALA A 296 9.06 11.08 -17.54
C ALA A 296 8.40 9.90 -18.25
N SER A 297 9.03 8.73 -18.26
CA SER A 297 8.50 7.55 -18.96
C SER A 297 8.68 6.26 -18.18
N ASN A 298 7.71 5.35 -18.36
CA ASN A 298 7.78 3.99 -17.86
C ASN A 298 7.53 3.02 -19.01
N GLU A 299 8.26 1.93 -18.99
CA GLU A 299 8.16 0.85 -19.97
C GLU A 299 8.01 -0.47 -19.24
N ARG A 300 7.09 -1.32 -19.70
CA ARG A 300 6.87 -2.65 -19.14
C ARG A 300 6.67 -3.68 -20.23
N VAL A 301 7.39 -4.79 -20.12
CA VAL A 301 7.18 -5.97 -20.97
C VAL A 301 7.02 -7.17 -20.06
N THR A 302 5.97 -7.97 -20.29
CA THR A 302 5.68 -9.18 -19.52
C THR A 302 5.46 -10.34 -20.47
N VAL A 303 6.03 -11.49 -20.13
CA VAL A 303 5.84 -12.77 -20.82
C VAL A 303 5.31 -13.77 -19.81
N ASP A 304 4.16 -14.37 -20.08
CA ASP A 304 3.53 -15.43 -19.29
C ASP A 304 3.41 -16.68 -20.16
N ILE A 305 4.00 -17.79 -19.70
CA ILE A 305 3.98 -19.08 -20.37
C ILE A 305 3.41 -20.09 -19.38
N SER A 306 2.29 -20.72 -19.73
CA SER A 306 1.67 -21.75 -18.88
C SER A 306 1.17 -22.91 -19.68
N GLY A 307 1.13 -24.10 -19.08
CA GLY A 307 0.64 -25.30 -19.72
C GLY A 307 0.90 -26.57 -18.87
N GLY A 308 0.64 -27.73 -19.45
CA GLY A 308 0.95 -28.96 -18.75
C GLY A 308 0.16 -30.16 -19.19
N SER A 309 0.53 -31.27 -18.60
CA SER A 309 -0.15 -32.56 -18.69
C SER A 309 -0.73 -32.96 -17.33
N GLU A 310 -1.40 -34.11 -17.24
CA GLU A 310 -1.86 -34.70 -15.98
C GLU A 310 -0.73 -34.95 -14.96
N ARG A 311 0.51 -35.11 -15.42
CA ARG A 311 1.68 -35.40 -14.57
C ARG A 311 2.52 -34.17 -14.24
N LEU A 312 2.63 -33.23 -15.16
CA LEU A 312 3.48 -32.05 -15.04
C LEU A 312 2.69 -30.83 -15.48
N LYS A 313 2.55 -29.83 -14.59
CA LYS A 313 2.01 -28.51 -14.90
C LYS A 313 3.08 -27.47 -14.60
N TYR A 314 3.14 -26.44 -15.42
CA TYR A 314 4.13 -25.38 -15.28
C TYR A 314 3.54 -24.01 -15.60
N SER A 315 4.04 -23.01 -14.92
CA SER A 315 3.82 -21.60 -15.19
C SER A 315 5.15 -20.87 -15.09
N PHE A 316 5.40 -19.98 -16.01
CA PHE A 316 6.58 -19.13 -16.06
C PHE A 316 6.14 -17.70 -16.39
N VAL A 317 6.46 -16.75 -15.51
CA VAL A 317 6.20 -15.33 -15.73
C VAL A 317 7.52 -14.59 -15.64
N ALA A 318 7.81 -13.77 -16.66
CA ALA A 318 8.95 -12.87 -16.65
C ALA A 318 8.46 -11.45 -16.97
N ALA A 319 8.95 -10.47 -16.23
CA ALA A 319 8.63 -9.07 -16.42
C ALA A 319 9.88 -8.20 -16.39
N VAL A 320 9.94 -7.24 -17.31
CA VAL A 320 10.95 -6.17 -17.34
C VAL A 320 10.21 -4.85 -17.14
N TYR A 321 10.68 -4.06 -16.19
CA TYR A 321 10.14 -2.75 -15.87
C TYR A 321 11.27 -1.73 -15.86
N ASN A 322 11.12 -0.68 -16.66
CA ASN A 322 12.01 0.48 -16.71
C ASN A 322 11.21 1.71 -16.34
N GLU A 323 11.70 2.50 -15.40
CA GLU A 323 11.07 3.73 -14.96
C GLU A 323 12.11 4.85 -14.90
N ARG A 324 11.75 6.02 -15.42
CA ARG A 324 12.56 7.24 -15.34
C ARG A 324 11.85 8.25 -14.45
N GLY A 325 12.63 8.95 -13.62
CA GLY A 325 12.13 10.09 -12.84
C GLY A 325 12.21 11.40 -13.60
N ILE A 326 11.62 12.46 -13.01
CA ILE A 326 11.56 13.78 -13.62
C ILE A 326 12.83 14.62 -13.47
N LEU A 327 13.80 14.23 -12.64
CA LEU A 327 15.01 15.03 -12.46
C LEU A 327 15.78 15.20 -13.77
N LYS A 328 16.20 16.43 -14.03
CA LYS A 328 17.04 16.80 -15.17
C LYS A 328 18.45 16.21 -15.03
N ARG A 329 19.11 16.05 -16.15
CA ARG A 329 20.55 15.76 -16.24
C ARG A 329 21.24 16.85 -17.07
N ASP A 330 22.46 17.13 -16.75
CA ASP A 330 23.35 17.85 -17.65
C ASP A 330 23.91 16.88 -18.70
N LYS A 331 23.70 17.19 -19.97
CA LYS A 331 24.17 16.37 -21.11
C LYS A 331 25.63 16.61 -21.45
N THR A 332 26.29 17.57 -20.84
CA THR A 332 27.71 17.84 -21.04
C THR A 332 28.60 16.78 -20.39
N HIS A 333 28.06 16.07 -19.36
CA HIS A 333 28.76 14.95 -18.72
C HIS A 333 28.50 13.63 -19.41
N GLU A 334 29.53 12.79 -19.48
CA GLU A 334 29.41 11.38 -19.93
C GLU A 334 28.62 10.51 -18.94
N TRP A 335 28.61 10.87 -17.66
CA TRP A 335 27.83 10.18 -16.63
C TRP A 335 26.41 10.75 -16.50
N ASP A 336 25.53 9.97 -15.91
CA ASP A 336 24.10 10.28 -15.84
C ASP A 336 23.60 10.19 -14.39
N PRO A 337 23.28 11.32 -13.72
CA PRO A 337 22.73 11.33 -12.36
C PRO A 337 21.22 11.13 -12.32
N SER A 338 20.57 11.06 -13.50
CA SER A 338 19.10 11.02 -13.53
C SER A 338 18.54 9.79 -12.82
N LEU A 339 17.39 10.00 -12.22
CA LEU A 339 16.69 8.95 -11.49
C LEU A 339 16.14 7.89 -12.47
N LYS A 340 16.62 6.66 -12.36
CA LYS A 340 16.18 5.52 -13.17
C LYS A 340 16.04 4.29 -12.31
N LEU A 341 15.02 3.50 -12.56
CA LEU A 341 14.79 2.20 -11.96
C LEU A 341 14.63 1.16 -13.07
N GLN A 342 15.45 0.11 -13.02
CA GLN A 342 15.32 -1.07 -13.88
C GLN A 342 15.07 -2.28 -13.00
N ARG A 343 14.06 -3.08 -13.33
CA ARG A 343 13.71 -4.26 -12.57
C ARG A 343 13.34 -5.42 -13.48
N TYR A 344 13.86 -6.58 -13.16
CA TYR A 344 13.65 -7.85 -13.85
C TYR A 344 13.05 -8.82 -12.86
N ASN A 345 11.77 -9.14 -13.00
CA ASN A 345 11.09 -10.17 -12.20
C ASN A 345 11.04 -11.48 -12.98
N VAL A 346 11.23 -12.59 -12.30
CA VAL A 346 11.05 -13.94 -12.84
C VAL A 346 10.37 -14.81 -11.80
N ARG A 347 9.38 -15.59 -12.23
CA ARG A 347 8.75 -16.63 -11.39
C ARG A 347 8.44 -17.86 -12.22
N SER A 348 8.81 -19.02 -11.69
CA SER A 348 8.52 -20.33 -12.28
C SER A 348 7.87 -21.21 -11.22
N ASN A 349 6.70 -21.75 -11.52
CA ASN A 349 5.96 -22.70 -10.69
C ASN A 349 5.79 -24.01 -11.45
N VAL A 350 6.18 -25.10 -10.79
CA VAL A 350 6.12 -26.45 -11.35
C VAL A 350 5.39 -27.36 -10.37
N ASP A 351 4.32 -27.99 -10.82
CA ASP A 351 3.56 -29.01 -10.09
C ASP A 351 3.79 -30.37 -10.76
N LEU A 352 4.31 -31.34 -10.01
CA LEU A 352 4.63 -32.66 -10.48
C LEU A 352 3.88 -33.72 -9.69
N LYS A 353 3.07 -34.54 -10.36
CA LYS A 353 2.39 -35.70 -9.80
C LYS A 353 3.31 -36.91 -9.88
N LEU A 354 3.99 -37.21 -8.75
CA LEU A 354 4.94 -38.32 -8.64
C LEU A 354 4.24 -39.68 -8.68
N SER A 355 3.06 -39.76 -8.03
CA SER A 355 2.19 -40.93 -8.02
C SER A 355 0.72 -40.48 -8.00
N PRO A 356 -0.26 -41.39 -8.13
CA PRO A 356 -1.69 -41.03 -7.94
C PRO A 356 -2.03 -40.38 -6.59
N THR A 357 -1.16 -40.54 -5.60
CA THR A 357 -1.35 -40.07 -4.23
C THR A 357 -0.30 -39.06 -3.76
N THR A 358 0.75 -38.81 -4.57
CA THR A 358 1.89 -37.96 -4.17
C THR A 358 2.04 -36.81 -5.17
N GLN A 359 1.96 -35.57 -4.68
CA GLN A 359 2.20 -34.35 -5.46
C GLN A 359 3.40 -33.59 -4.88
N MET A 360 4.27 -33.15 -5.76
CA MET A 360 5.40 -32.26 -5.47
C MET A 360 5.15 -30.89 -6.12
N ARG A 361 5.48 -29.82 -5.42
CA ARG A 361 5.46 -28.46 -5.93
C ARG A 361 6.81 -27.81 -5.76
N PHE A 362 7.27 -27.13 -6.77
CA PHE A 362 8.50 -26.36 -6.74
C PHE A 362 8.23 -24.97 -7.32
N ASN A 363 8.48 -23.93 -6.52
CA ASN A 363 8.37 -22.55 -6.95
C ASN A 363 9.76 -21.90 -6.82
N LEU A 364 10.18 -21.21 -7.86
CA LEU A 364 11.37 -20.38 -7.89
C LEU A 364 10.98 -19.00 -8.40
N GLY A 365 11.26 -17.97 -7.65
CA GLY A 365 10.96 -16.59 -8.03
C GLY A 365 12.00 -15.60 -7.54
N GLY A 366 11.83 -14.36 -7.92
CA GLY A 366 12.68 -13.28 -7.45
C GLY A 366 12.81 -12.15 -8.45
N TYR A 367 13.74 -11.24 -8.13
CA TYR A 367 14.02 -10.10 -9.00
C TYR A 367 15.48 -9.65 -8.91
N LEU A 368 15.90 -8.97 -9.97
CA LEU A 368 17.08 -8.12 -10.01
C LEU A 368 16.60 -6.68 -10.20
N GLN A 369 17.17 -5.73 -9.46
CA GLN A 369 16.80 -4.32 -9.54
C GLN A 369 18.06 -3.45 -9.48
N ASP A 370 18.15 -2.51 -10.40
CA ASP A 370 19.14 -1.44 -10.40
C ASP A 370 18.42 -0.10 -10.31
N ARG A 371 18.80 0.72 -9.33
CA ARG A 371 18.32 2.10 -9.19
C ARG A 371 19.51 3.04 -9.28
N ASN A 372 19.43 3.95 -10.24
CA ASN A 372 20.38 5.03 -10.44
C ASN A 372 19.78 6.34 -9.91
N SER A 373 20.57 7.18 -9.26
CA SER A 373 20.18 8.52 -8.82
C SER A 373 21.43 9.41 -8.67
N THR A 374 21.21 10.70 -8.45
CA THR A 374 22.27 11.61 -7.98
C THR A 374 22.80 11.18 -6.60
N THR A 375 23.99 11.64 -6.23
CA THR A 375 24.60 11.33 -4.90
C THR A 375 23.91 12.05 -3.75
N LYS A 376 23.15 13.09 -4.02
CA LYS A 376 22.34 13.81 -3.02
C LYS A 376 20.97 13.12 -2.87
N SER A 377 20.41 13.20 -1.67
CA SER A 377 19.06 12.68 -1.42
C SER A 377 18.02 13.45 -2.25
N ILE A 378 17.13 12.73 -2.92
CA ILE A 378 16.04 13.33 -3.72
C ILE A 378 15.17 14.23 -2.83
N SER A 379 14.87 13.78 -1.61
CA SER A 379 14.11 14.58 -0.63
C SER A 379 14.83 15.88 -0.27
N GLU A 380 16.16 15.87 -0.11
CA GLU A 380 16.93 17.08 0.15
C GLU A 380 16.92 18.04 -1.04
N ILE A 381 17.08 17.52 -2.26
CA ILE A 381 17.02 18.34 -3.48
C ILE A 381 15.68 19.07 -3.55
N PHE A 382 14.57 18.37 -3.40
CA PHE A 382 13.24 19.00 -3.39
C PHE A 382 13.08 19.97 -2.22
N SER A 383 13.51 19.60 -1.01
CA SER A 383 13.47 20.48 0.15
C SER A 383 14.23 21.79 -0.08
N LYS A 384 15.44 21.72 -0.64
CA LYS A 384 16.25 22.90 -0.93
C LYS A 384 15.71 23.70 -2.13
N ALA A 385 15.15 23.04 -3.15
CA ALA A 385 14.50 23.72 -4.27
C ALA A 385 13.27 24.55 -3.82
N PHE A 386 12.53 24.05 -2.84
CA PHE A 386 11.38 24.75 -2.26
C PHE A 386 11.79 25.93 -1.36
N LEU A 387 13.01 25.92 -0.82
CA LEU A 387 13.53 26.98 0.02
C LEU A 387 14.34 28.02 -0.76
N ALA A 388 14.81 27.69 -1.94
CA ALA A 388 15.68 28.56 -2.73
C ALA A 388 14.90 29.76 -3.26
N VAL A 389 15.40 30.98 -2.95
CA VAL A 389 14.77 32.20 -3.39
C VAL A 389 15.00 32.44 -4.89
N PRO A 390 14.02 32.99 -5.62
CA PRO A 390 14.08 33.06 -7.08
C PRO A 390 15.06 34.12 -7.65
N HIS A 391 15.50 35.08 -6.84
CA HIS A 391 16.29 36.25 -7.27
C HIS A 391 17.76 36.18 -6.88
N ALA A 392 18.21 35.15 -6.15
CA ALA A 392 19.58 35.16 -5.58
C ALA A 392 20.68 35.00 -6.63
N PHE A 393 20.55 33.99 -7.47
CA PHE A 393 21.51 33.67 -8.55
C PHE A 393 20.87 32.70 -9.56
N PRO A 394 21.39 32.65 -10.82
CA PRO A 394 20.91 31.64 -11.78
C PRO A 394 21.45 30.26 -11.47
N PRO A 395 20.88 29.17 -12.02
CA PRO A 395 21.42 27.80 -11.88
C PRO A 395 22.88 27.68 -12.35
N GLN A 396 23.19 28.36 -13.43
CA GLN A 396 24.53 28.51 -14.02
C GLN A 396 24.61 29.86 -14.76
N TYR A 397 25.71 30.53 -14.69
CA TYR A 397 25.95 31.74 -15.47
C TYR A 397 26.07 31.44 -16.96
N SER A 398 25.81 32.44 -17.80
CA SER A 398 26.02 32.35 -19.26
C SER A 398 27.47 32.00 -19.63
N SER A 399 28.43 32.36 -18.79
CA SER A 399 29.87 32.05 -18.92
C SER A 399 30.25 30.63 -18.41
N GLY A 400 29.30 29.91 -17.76
CA GLY A 400 29.47 28.50 -17.38
C GLY A 400 29.79 28.25 -15.90
N GLU A 401 30.09 29.30 -15.12
CA GLU A 401 30.35 29.13 -13.68
C GLU A 401 29.06 28.89 -12.89
N ILE A 402 29.22 28.20 -11.77
CA ILE A 402 28.10 27.81 -10.91
C ILE A 402 28.10 28.64 -9.64
N PRO A 403 27.16 29.61 -9.51
CA PRO A 403 27.08 30.43 -8.30
C PRO A 403 26.46 29.63 -7.12
N THR A 404 26.87 30.04 -5.91
CA THR A 404 26.27 29.55 -4.67
C THR A 404 26.44 30.56 -3.55
N THR A 405 25.51 30.55 -2.59
CA THR A 405 25.61 31.30 -1.32
C THR A 405 25.86 30.32 -0.17
N GLU A 406 25.39 30.63 1.03
CA GLU A 406 25.30 29.66 2.13
C GLU A 406 24.25 28.57 1.83
N GLU A 407 23.23 28.92 1.03
CA GLU A 407 22.31 27.94 0.48
C GLU A 407 22.89 27.29 -0.79
N PRO A 408 22.71 25.98 -0.98
CA PRO A 408 23.30 25.26 -2.09
C PRO A 408 22.64 25.64 -3.42
N ASN A 409 23.43 25.58 -4.49
CA ASN A 409 22.88 25.56 -5.83
C ASN A 409 22.21 24.21 -6.11
N VAL A 410 20.88 24.19 -6.11
CA VAL A 410 20.09 22.95 -6.17
C VAL A 410 20.21 22.26 -7.53
N TRP A 411 20.36 23.06 -8.61
CA TRP A 411 20.61 22.53 -9.95
C TRP A 411 21.93 21.76 -9.99
N ALA A 412 22.97 22.31 -9.36
CA ALA A 412 24.26 21.63 -9.27
C ALA A 412 24.17 20.33 -8.42
N TRP A 413 23.40 20.35 -7.36
CA TRP A 413 23.15 19.12 -6.57
C TRP A 413 22.45 18.04 -7.40
N ALA A 414 21.49 18.44 -8.24
CA ALA A 414 20.75 17.50 -9.08
C ALA A 414 21.57 16.96 -10.25
N THR A 415 22.45 17.80 -10.83
CA THR A 415 23.07 17.54 -12.15
C THR A 415 24.59 17.40 -12.12
N GLN A 416 25.30 17.99 -11.11
CA GLN A 416 26.77 18.10 -11.08
C GLN A 416 27.43 17.27 -9.97
N SER A 417 26.64 16.69 -9.05
CA SER A 417 27.18 16.00 -7.86
C SER A 417 27.63 14.55 -8.10
N GLY A 418 27.60 14.06 -9.34
CA GLY A 418 27.86 12.67 -9.68
C GLY A 418 26.62 11.78 -9.57
N TYR A 419 26.83 10.47 -9.46
CA TYR A 419 25.72 9.51 -9.42
C TYR A 419 25.97 8.38 -8.42
N GLN A 420 24.89 7.72 -8.03
CA GLN A 420 24.96 6.48 -7.26
C GLN A 420 24.06 5.41 -7.89
N ARG A 421 24.52 4.17 -7.83
CA ARG A 421 23.78 3.01 -8.27
C ARG A 421 23.58 2.05 -7.12
N THR A 422 22.32 1.77 -6.80
CA THR A 422 21.94 0.73 -5.83
C THR A 422 21.45 -0.48 -6.61
N SER A 423 22.16 -1.60 -6.45
CA SER A 423 21.77 -2.89 -7.02
C SER A 423 21.18 -3.77 -5.92
N ALA A 424 20.05 -4.39 -6.19
CA ALA A 424 19.36 -5.28 -5.26
C ALA A 424 18.94 -6.57 -5.97
N SER A 425 18.99 -7.68 -5.26
CA SER A 425 18.53 -8.98 -5.75
C SER A 425 17.75 -9.74 -4.68
N LYS A 426 16.72 -10.45 -5.10
CA LYS A 426 15.93 -11.35 -4.25
C LYS A 426 15.78 -12.69 -4.93
N ILE A 427 16.01 -13.76 -4.19
CA ILE A 427 15.72 -15.14 -4.60
C ILE A 427 14.70 -15.68 -3.61
N GLU A 428 13.65 -16.28 -4.12
CA GLU A 428 12.54 -16.87 -3.37
C GLU A 428 12.35 -18.31 -3.84
N THR A 429 12.35 -19.25 -2.90
CA THR A 429 12.13 -20.65 -3.22
C THR A 429 11.02 -21.24 -2.37
N LEU A 430 10.32 -22.22 -2.91
CA LEU A 430 9.40 -23.06 -2.17
C LEU A 430 9.45 -24.48 -2.74
N PHE A 431 9.60 -25.42 -1.87
CA PHE A 431 9.44 -26.84 -2.16
C PHE A 431 8.35 -27.42 -1.24
N SER A 432 7.35 -28.11 -1.78
CA SER A 432 6.38 -28.82 -0.97
C SER A 432 6.07 -30.21 -1.52
N LEU A 433 5.83 -31.15 -0.63
CA LEU A 433 5.43 -32.52 -0.90
C LEU A 433 4.12 -32.79 -0.18
N GLU A 434 3.10 -33.18 -0.93
CA GLU A 434 1.79 -33.57 -0.40
C GLU A 434 1.53 -35.05 -0.69
N GLN A 435 1.14 -35.80 0.33
CA GLN A 435 0.79 -37.20 0.25
C GLN A 435 -0.67 -37.40 0.69
N ASP A 436 -1.50 -37.96 -0.19
CA ASP A 436 -2.84 -38.41 0.11
C ASP A 436 -2.74 -39.73 0.90
N LEU A 437 -3.31 -39.76 2.07
CA LEU A 437 -3.32 -40.88 3.01
C LEU A 437 -4.67 -41.62 2.98
N LYS A 438 -5.34 -41.64 1.83
CA LYS A 438 -6.63 -42.34 1.67
C LYS A 438 -6.61 -43.80 2.05
N PHE A 439 -5.42 -44.42 2.12
CA PHE A 439 -5.25 -45.79 2.64
C PHE A 439 -5.43 -45.87 4.16
N VAL A 440 -5.33 -44.77 4.89
CA VAL A 440 -5.63 -44.66 6.33
C VAL A 440 -7.10 -44.30 6.51
N THR A 441 -7.53 -43.20 5.91
CA THR A 441 -8.92 -42.74 5.88
C THR A 441 -9.12 -41.79 4.69
N PRO A 442 -10.29 -41.90 3.99
CA PRO A 442 -10.60 -40.95 2.91
C PRO A 442 -10.58 -39.50 3.39
N GLY A 443 -9.96 -38.61 2.61
CA GLY A 443 -9.87 -37.19 2.90
C GLY A 443 -8.67 -36.77 3.75
N LEU A 444 -7.85 -37.72 4.24
CA LEU A 444 -6.67 -37.41 5.04
C LEU A 444 -5.45 -37.15 4.11
N LYS A 445 -4.75 -36.03 4.35
CA LYS A 445 -3.52 -35.65 3.61
C LYS A 445 -2.45 -35.14 4.57
N VAL A 446 -1.20 -35.41 4.26
CA VAL A 446 -0.04 -34.78 4.90
C VAL A 446 0.74 -33.97 3.90
N LYS A 447 1.18 -32.77 4.30
CA LYS A 447 1.97 -31.88 3.46
C LYS A 447 3.17 -31.35 4.24
N GLY A 448 4.35 -31.47 3.64
CA GLY A 448 5.57 -30.82 4.12
C GLY A 448 5.96 -29.68 3.19
N THR A 449 6.36 -28.54 3.73
CA THR A 449 6.81 -27.36 2.98
C THR A 449 8.16 -26.88 3.51
N PHE A 450 9.06 -26.53 2.61
CA PHE A 450 10.33 -25.90 2.88
C PHE A 450 10.51 -24.68 1.98
N SER A 451 11.00 -23.57 2.53
CA SER A 451 11.34 -22.36 1.77
C SER A 451 12.65 -21.79 2.25
N PHE A 452 13.45 -21.32 1.31
CA PHE A 452 14.65 -20.54 1.53
C PHE A 452 14.61 -19.30 0.65
N ASP A 453 14.62 -18.12 1.29
CA ASP A 453 14.65 -16.83 0.60
C ASP A 453 15.92 -16.06 0.99
N ARG A 454 16.51 -15.35 0.03
CA ARG A 454 17.67 -14.49 0.25
C ARG A 454 17.50 -13.16 -0.47
N TYR A 455 17.83 -12.07 0.21
CA TYR A 455 17.95 -10.72 -0.32
C TYR A 455 19.38 -10.22 -0.18
N SER A 456 19.84 -9.45 -1.14
CA SER A 456 21.15 -8.78 -1.11
C SER A 456 21.04 -7.42 -1.81
N SER A 457 21.65 -6.39 -1.27
CA SER A 457 21.78 -5.09 -1.92
C SER A 457 23.10 -4.44 -1.61
N GLY A 458 23.53 -3.51 -2.47
CA GLY A 458 24.74 -2.71 -2.29
C GLY A 458 24.66 -1.44 -3.13
N THR A 459 25.29 -0.38 -2.67
CA THR A 459 25.30 0.94 -3.33
C THR A 459 26.75 1.31 -3.68
N VAL A 460 26.96 1.68 -4.93
CA VAL A 460 28.20 2.28 -5.43
C VAL A 460 27.92 3.74 -5.74
N SER A 461 28.69 4.64 -5.15
CA SER A 461 28.61 6.09 -5.36
C SER A 461 29.84 6.59 -6.09
N ARG A 462 29.62 7.46 -7.06
CA ARG A 462 30.62 8.22 -7.83
C ARG A 462 30.29 9.70 -7.66
N GLY A 463 30.83 10.31 -6.63
CA GLY A 463 30.52 11.68 -6.25
C GLY A 463 31.61 12.66 -6.66
N MET A 464 31.21 13.89 -6.95
CA MET A 464 32.14 15.02 -7.09
C MET A 464 31.40 16.32 -6.70
N ASN A 465 32.15 17.32 -6.33
CA ASN A 465 31.66 18.68 -6.16
C ASN A 465 32.17 19.53 -7.33
N PRO A 466 31.32 20.33 -7.97
CA PRO A 466 31.78 21.29 -8.97
C PRO A 466 32.52 22.48 -8.32
N ASP A 467 33.22 23.26 -9.13
CA ASP A 467 33.69 24.58 -8.73
C ASP A 467 32.50 25.47 -8.40
N TYR A 468 32.51 26.11 -7.22
CA TYR A 468 31.49 27.07 -6.85
C TYR A 468 32.06 28.50 -6.76
N TYR A 469 31.22 29.47 -7.17
CA TYR A 469 31.55 30.87 -7.19
C TYR A 469 30.57 31.68 -6.34
N ASN A 470 31.03 32.81 -5.80
CA ASN A 470 30.12 33.75 -5.16
C ASN A 470 29.22 34.41 -6.21
N PRO A 471 28.03 34.88 -5.86
CA PRO A 471 27.17 35.61 -6.77
C PRO A 471 27.92 36.81 -7.41
N ALA A 472 27.70 36.99 -8.69
CA ALA A 472 28.32 38.09 -9.45
C ALA A 472 27.91 39.46 -8.90
N THR A 473 28.85 40.37 -8.81
CA THR A 473 28.63 41.72 -8.27
C THR A 473 28.40 42.78 -9.37
N GLY A 474 28.69 42.44 -10.62
CA GLY A 474 28.52 43.31 -11.78
C GLY A 474 29.22 42.77 -13.01
N ARG A 475 29.41 43.64 -14.03
CA ARG A 475 30.25 43.36 -15.21
C ARG A 475 31.40 44.38 -15.25
N ASP A 476 32.54 43.93 -15.78
CA ASP A 476 33.67 44.81 -16.05
C ASP A 476 33.44 45.62 -17.35
N ASP A 477 34.41 46.43 -17.70
CA ASP A 477 34.34 47.30 -18.91
C ASP A 477 34.31 46.47 -20.21
N GLU A 478 34.73 45.21 -20.18
CA GLU A 478 34.70 44.29 -21.31
C GLU A 478 33.39 43.46 -21.33
N GLY A 479 32.51 43.61 -20.33
CA GLY A 479 31.24 42.96 -20.24
C GLY A 479 31.28 41.55 -19.56
N ASN A 480 32.45 41.15 -19.04
CA ASN A 480 32.56 39.87 -18.30
C ASN A 480 32.00 40.00 -16.89
N LEU A 481 31.47 38.92 -16.35
CA LEU A 481 30.97 38.88 -14.97
C LEU A 481 32.11 39.06 -13.97
N ILE A 482 31.93 39.94 -13.00
CA ILE A 482 32.82 40.10 -11.84
C ILE A 482 32.42 39.05 -10.79
N ILE A 483 33.10 37.90 -10.82
CA ILE A 483 32.87 36.76 -9.93
C ILE A 483 34.15 36.39 -9.20
N SER A 484 34.00 35.74 -8.04
CA SER A 484 35.14 35.21 -7.32
C SER A 484 34.85 33.74 -6.96
N LYS A 485 35.88 32.92 -7.05
CA LYS A 485 35.75 31.50 -6.71
C LYS A 485 35.55 31.33 -5.19
N LYS A 486 34.48 30.61 -4.81
CA LYS A 486 34.14 30.33 -3.40
C LYS A 486 34.77 29.01 -2.94
N THR A 487 34.64 27.94 -3.76
CA THR A 487 35.11 26.60 -3.41
C THR A 487 35.70 25.93 -4.62
N ASN A 488 36.84 25.28 -4.49
CA ASN A 488 37.39 24.42 -5.52
C ASN A 488 36.61 23.09 -5.58
N GLY A 489 36.27 22.71 -6.78
CA GLY A 489 35.63 21.40 -7.04
C GLY A 489 36.63 20.25 -7.08
N ASP A 490 36.09 19.08 -7.30
CA ASP A 490 36.85 17.86 -7.48
C ASP A 490 37.26 17.68 -8.94
N ASN A 491 38.47 17.21 -9.20
CA ASN A 491 38.94 16.98 -10.59
C ASN A 491 38.42 15.68 -11.20
N PHE A 492 37.87 14.77 -10.41
CA PHE A 492 37.37 13.47 -10.86
C PHE A 492 36.27 12.96 -9.93
N LEU A 493 35.50 11.99 -10.43
CA LEU A 493 34.48 11.30 -9.66
C LEU A 493 35.15 10.41 -8.59
N GLY A 494 34.92 10.73 -7.33
CA GLY A 494 35.31 9.91 -6.21
C GLY A 494 34.59 8.56 -6.23
N TYR A 495 35.08 7.60 -5.45
CA TYR A 495 34.46 6.28 -5.31
C TYR A 495 34.14 5.97 -3.84
N SER A 496 32.94 5.58 -3.58
CA SER A 496 32.58 4.98 -2.29
C SER A 496 31.60 3.82 -2.51
N LYS A 497 31.69 2.82 -1.64
CA LYS A 497 30.78 1.70 -1.57
C LYS A 497 30.11 1.67 -0.19
N SER A 498 28.81 1.54 -0.15
CA SER A 498 28.04 1.53 1.09
C SER A 498 26.81 0.64 0.97
N GLY A 499 26.09 0.43 2.06
CA GLY A 499 24.81 -0.25 2.05
C GLY A 499 24.90 -1.71 1.65
N ASP A 500 26.02 -2.39 1.87
CA ASP A 500 26.10 -3.85 1.74
C ASP A 500 25.19 -4.47 2.80
N TYR A 501 24.00 -4.85 2.37
CA TYR A 501 22.96 -5.42 3.22
C TYR A 501 22.46 -6.73 2.62
N GLY A 502 22.21 -7.71 3.49
CA GLY A 502 21.63 -8.97 3.08
C GLY A 502 20.83 -9.62 4.19
N ASN A 503 19.75 -10.26 3.81
CA ASN A 503 18.96 -11.08 4.74
C ASN A 503 18.69 -12.45 4.16
N LYS A 504 18.37 -13.39 5.04
CA LYS A 504 17.91 -14.73 4.68
C LYS A 504 16.75 -15.17 5.55
N SER A 505 15.83 -15.91 4.97
CA SER A 505 14.69 -16.51 5.68
C SER A 505 14.61 -17.99 5.35
N ILE A 506 14.51 -18.83 6.37
CA ILE A 506 14.25 -20.26 6.23
C ILE A 506 12.91 -20.54 6.90
N TYR A 507 12.02 -21.19 6.18
CA TYR A 507 10.71 -21.61 6.67
C TYR A 507 10.50 -23.10 6.46
N MET A 508 9.94 -23.75 7.47
CA MET A 508 9.56 -25.18 7.45
C MET A 508 8.14 -25.32 8.01
N GLU A 509 7.37 -26.17 7.37
CA GLU A 509 5.99 -26.47 7.75
C GLU A 509 5.69 -27.95 7.54
N LEU A 510 4.94 -28.52 8.48
CA LEU A 510 4.32 -29.82 8.36
C LEU A 510 2.86 -29.71 8.73
N SER A 511 1.95 -30.05 7.83
CA SER A 511 0.51 -30.00 8.07
C SER A 511 -0.17 -31.35 7.81
N LEU A 512 -1.17 -31.65 8.64
CA LEU A 512 -2.10 -32.76 8.49
C LEU A 512 -3.47 -32.15 8.21
N ASN A 513 -4.07 -32.49 7.08
CA ASN A 513 -5.37 -31.98 6.63
C ASN A 513 -6.36 -33.16 6.48
N TYR A 514 -7.58 -32.94 6.91
CA TYR A 514 -8.68 -33.89 6.79
C TYR A 514 -9.92 -33.18 6.27
N ASP A 515 -10.50 -33.67 5.18
CA ASP A 515 -11.73 -33.16 4.59
C ASP A 515 -12.64 -34.34 4.23
N HIS A 516 -13.82 -34.40 4.87
CA HIS A 516 -14.78 -35.47 4.59
C HIS A 516 -16.22 -35.04 4.85
N THR A 517 -17.14 -35.50 4.01
CA THR A 517 -18.58 -35.31 4.20
C THR A 517 -19.24 -36.62 4.60
N PHE A 518 -19.77 -36.68 5.81
CA PHE A 518 -20.49 -37.85 6.34
C PHE A 518 -21.98 -37.71 6.04
N ALA A 519 -22.59 -38.80 5.60
CA ALA A 519 -24.03 -38.90 5.34
C ALA A 519 -24.57 -37.76 4.47
N GLU A 520 -23.75 -37.24 3.55
CA GLU A 520 -24.06 -36.12 2.63
C GLU A 520 -24.49 -34.79 3.30
N LYS A 521 -24.50 -34.72 4.62
CA LYS A 521 -25.01 -33.59 5.42
C LYS A 521 -23.98 -32.99 6.35
N HIS A 522 -23.01 -33.77 6.78
CA HIS A 522 -22.04 -33.37 7.81
C HIS A 522 -20.66 -33.19 7.18
N ALA A 523 -20.37 -32.02 6.67
CA ALA A 523 -19.04 -31.71 6.14
C ALA A 523 -18.11 -31.30 7.29
N VAL A 524 -16.99 -32.00 7.44
CA VAL A 524 -15.96 -31.75 8.46
C VAL A 524 -14.64 -31.48 7.74
N SER A 525 -14.03 -30.36 8.05
CA SER A 525 -12.65 -30.02 7.65
C SER A 525 -11.83 -29.80 8.92
N ALA A 526 -10.66 -30.42 9.00
CA ALA A 526 -9.73 -30.22 10.11
C ALA A 526 -8.30 -30.09 9.61
N MET A 527 -7.51 -29.23 10.25
CA MET A 527 -6.10 -29.03 9.98
C MET A 527 -5.33 -28.95 11.29
N LEU A 528 -4.20 -29.61 11.34
CA LEU A 528 -3.19 -29.44 12.39
C LEU A 528 -1.86 -29.18 11.72
N MET A 529 -1.15 -28.12 12.13
CA MET A 529 0.09 -27.68 11.50
C MET A 529 1.14 -27.35 12.54
N PHE A 530 2.38 -27.69 12.24
CA PHE A 530 3.58 -27.19 12.90
C PHE A 530 4.38 -26.35 11.91
N ASN A 531 4.86 -25.18 12.35
CA ASN A 531 5.75 -24.35 11.56
C ASN A 531 6.95 -23.85 12.37
N ARG A 532 8.03 -23.54 11.62
CA ARG A 532 9.23 -22.92 12.18
C ARG A 532 9.82 -21.95 11.15
N ARG A 533 10.14 -20.73 11.61
CA ARG A 533 10.82 -19.69 10.81
C ARG A 533 12.11 -19.26 11.50
N ASN A 534 13.15 -19.09 10.68
CA ASN A 534 14.40 -18.49 11.08
C ASN A 534 14.72 -17.35 10.09
N TYR A 535 14.69 -16.12 10.57
CA TYR A 535 14.97 -14.92 9.79
C TYR A 535 16.22 -14.24 10.32
N ASP A 536 17.19 -13.98 9.46
CA ASP A 536 18.47 -13.35 9.76
C ASP A 536 18.61 -12.10 8.89
N ASP A 537 18.71 -10.94 9.51
CA ASP A 537 18.87 -9.64 8.85
C ASP A 537 20.36 -9.26 8.64
N GLY A 538 21.28 -10.13 9.03
CA GLY A 538 22.72 -9.94 8.89
C GLY A 538 23.37 -9.01 9.93
N SER A 539 22.57 -8.29 10.74
CA SER A 539 23.06 -7.31 11.70
C SER A 539 22.88 -7.73 13.16
N LYS A 540 21.90 -8.61 13.43
CA LYS A 540 21.52 -9.06 14.77
C LYS A 540 21.44 -10.58 14.84
N LEU A 541 21.27 -11.13 16.04
CA LEU A 541 20.95 -12.54 16.20
C LEU A 541 19.65 -12.88 15.43
N PRO A 542 19.58 -14.01 14.71
CA PRO A 542 18.41 -14.39 13.93
C PRO A 542 17.13 -14.42 14.74
N TYR A 543 16.02 -13.98 14.14
CA TYR A 543 14.68 -14.07 14.70
C TYR A 543 14.14 -15.49 14.50
N ARG A 544 13.79 -16.19 15.56
CA ARG A 544 13.29 -17.56 15.54
C ARG A 544 11.90 -17.60 16.12
N ASN A 545 10.98 -18.10 15.31
CA ASN A 545 9.60 -18.35 15.72
C ASN A 545 9.24 -19.78 15.37
N GLN A 546 8.43 -20.42 16.20
CA GLN A 546 7.84 -21.72 15.90
C GLN A 546 6.46 -21.83 16.56
N GLY A 547 5.61 -22.70 16.03
CA GLY A 547 4.28 -22.84 16.60
C GLY A 547 3.49 -24.00 16.04
N PHE A 548 2.40 -24.26 16.75
CA PHE A 548 1.33 -25.14 16.30
C PHE A 548 0.11 -24.30 15.96
N ALA A 549 -0.60 -24.68 14.92
CA ALA A 549 -1.89 -24.08 14.58
C ALA A 549 -2.88 -25.19 14.26
N GLY A 550 -4.13 -24.98 14.63
CA GLY A 550 -5.21 -25.88 14.31
C GLY A 550 -6.47 -25.15 13.87
N ARG A 551 -7.19 -25.76 12.95
CA ARG A 551 -8.50 -25.32 12.48
C ARG A 551 -9.42 -26.51 12.37
N THR A 552 -10.67 -26.36 12.81
CA THR A 552 -11.74 -27.30 12.58
C THR A 552 -12.98 -26.56 12.13
N SER A 553 -13.53 -26.92 10.99
CA SER A 553 -14.77 -26.38 10.44
C SER A 553 -15.79 -27.51 10.29
N TYR A 554 -17.02 -27.24 10.68
CA TYR A 554 -18.16 -28.14 10.55
C TYR A 554 -19.30 -27.42 9.85
N THR A 555 -19.81 -28.01 8.77
CA THR A 555 -20.98 -27.50 8.04
C THR A 555 -22.10 -28.55 8.05
N TYR A 556 -23.29 -28.20 8.54
CA TYR A 556 -24.46 -29.03 8.54
C TYR A 556 -25.41 -28.68 7.41
N SER A 557 -25.62 -29.62 6.49
CA SER A 557 -26.53 -29.53 5.34
C SER A 557 -26.39 -28.24 4.49
N GLY A 558 -25.21 -27.62 4.47
CA GLY A 558 -24.99 -26.33 3.81
C GLY A 558 -25.66 -25.12 4.48
N LYS A 559 -26.36 -25.30 5.63
CA LYS A 559 -27.16 -24.27 6.31
C LYS A 559 -26.42 -23.60 7.47
N TYR A 560 -25.76 -24.38 8.31
CA TYR A 560 -25.08 -23.92 9.54
C TYR A 560 -23.60 -24.26 9.47
N VAL A 561 -22.76 -23.28 9.76
CA VAL A 561 -21.31 -23.43 9.78
C VAL A 561 -20.80 -23.03 11.15
N ALA A 562 -19.92 -23.85 11.71
CA ALA A 562 -19.18 -23.54 12.93
C ALA A 562 -17.70 -23.79 12.69
N GLU A 563 -16.83 -22.85 13.12
CA GLU A 563 -15.38 -22.94 12.97
C GLU A 563 -14.69 -22.63 14.28
N PHE A 564 -13.69 -23.44 14.63
CA PHE A 564 -12.79 -23.19 15.73
C PHE A 564 -11.35 -23.22 15.25
N ASN A 565 -10.58 -22.20 15.63
CA ASN A 565 -9.18 -22.06 15.28
C ASN A 565 -8.36 -21.78 16.54
N PHE A 566 -7.11 -22.20 16.52
CA PHE A 566 -6.14 -21.80 17.54
C PHE A 566 -4.74 -21.69 16.95
N GLY A 567 -3.97 -20.78 17.54
CA GLY A 567 -2.52 -20.67 17.37
C GLY A 567 -1.83 -20.86 18.73
N TYR A 568 -0.83 -21.71 18.80
CA TYR A 568 0.06 -21.87 19.95
C TYR A 568 1.49 -21.57 19.50
N ASN A 569 1.93 -20.33 19.69
CA ASN A 569 3.11 -19.78 19.04
C ASN A 569 4.16 -19.34 20.04
N GLY A 570 5.43 -19.60 19.73
CA GLY A 570 6.57 -19.26 20.54
C GLY A 570 7.51 -18.28 19.85
N SER A 571 8.04 -17.32 20.61
CA SER A 571 9.04 -16.34 20.20
C SER A 571 10.18 -16.27 21.22
N GLU A 572 11.42 -16.18 20.72
CA GLU A 572 12.61 -15.97 21.55
C GLU A 572 12.66 -14.57 22.19
N ASN A 573 11.83 -13.64 21.75
CA ASN A 573 11.76 -12.29 22.34
C ASN A 573 11.32 -12.31 23.81
N PHE A 574 10.72 -13.39 24.28
CA PHE A 574 10.22 -13.57 25.64
C PHE A 574 11.10 -14.50 26.47
N ALA A 575 11.12 -14.29 27.79
CA ALA A 575 11.85 -15.09 28.73
C ALA A 575 11.44 -16.58 28.70
N PRO A 576 12.34 -17.52 29.05
CA PRO A 576 11.98 -18.91 29.27
C PRO A 576 10.77 -19.02 30.20
N GLY A 577 9.80 -19.85 29.84
CA GLY A 577 8.53 -19.98 30.55
C GLY A 577 7.41 -19.05 30.07
N LYS A 578 7.72 -17.91 29.40
CA LYS A 578 6.75 -16.97 28.82
C LYS A 578 6.79 -16.93 27.29
N ARG A 579 7.58 -17.79 26.65
CA ARG A 579 7.81 -17.80 25.20
C ARG A 579 6.58 -18.13 24.37
N TYR A 580 5.65 -18.95 24.91
CA TYR A 580 4.51 -19.42 24.18
C TYR A 580 3.23 -18.73 24.60
N GLY A 581 2.44 -18.29 23.60
CA GLY A 581 1.11 -17.76 23.76
C GLY A 581 0.07 -18.63 23.06
N PHE A 582 -1.13 -18.79 23.66
CA PHE A 582 -2.27 -19.50 23.11
C PHE A 582 -3.36 -18.52 22.70
N PHE A 583 -3.77 -18.58 21.43
CA PHE A 583 -4.66 -17.63 20.80
C PHE A 583 -5.84 -18.36 20.13
N PRO A 584 -6.95 -18.57 20.86
CA PRO A 584 -8.14 -19.24 20.33
C PRO A 584 -9.05 -18.26 19.59
N SER A 585 -9.81 -18.78 18.62
CA SER A 585 -10.91 -18.06 17.95
C SER A 585 -12.03 -19.00 17.53
N GLY A 586 -13.25 -18.48 17.46
CA GLY A 586 -14.41 -19.20 16.99
C GLY A 586 -15.27 -18.34 16.07
N ALA A 587 -15.94 -18.97 15.12
CA ALA A 587 -16.88 -18.33 14.23
C ALA A 587 -18.09 -19.21 13.96
N ILE A 588 -19.23 -18.58 13.73
CA ILE A 588 -20.48 -19.22 13.34
C ILE A 588 -21.09 -18.52 12.14
N GLY A 589 -21.77 -19.28 11.31
CA GLY A 589 -22.50 -18.78 10.15
C GLY A 589 -23.83 -19.47 9.98
N TRP A 590 -24.84 -18.68 9.61
CA TRP A 590 -26.16 -19.17 9.24
C TRP A 590 -26.46 -18.74 7.81
N ILE A 591 -26.60 -19.72 6.92
CA ILE A 591 -26.94 -19.50 5.51
C ILE A 591 -28.46 -19.60 5.41
N ILE A 592 -29.11 -18.47 5.68
CA ILE A 592 -30.56 -18.34 5.77
C ILE A 592 -31.22 -18.67 4.41
N SER A 593 -30.55 -18.33 3.31
CA SER A 593 -31.04 -18.64 1.96
C SER A 593 -31.21 -20.15 1.69
N GLU A 594 -30.50 -21.02 2.46
CA GLU A 594 -30.61 -22.47 2.32
C GLU A 594 -31.75 -23.09 3.16
N GLU A 595 -32.43 -22.27 3.96
CA GLU A 595 -33.59 -22.75 4.72
C GLU A 595 -34.81 -22.94 3.83
N ASP A 596 -35.65 -23.96 4.23
CA ASP A 596 -36.82 -24.35 3.44
C ASP A 596 -37.85 -23.21 3.34
N PHE A 597 -37.99 -22.37 4.37
CA PHE A 597 -38.87 -21.21 4.36
C PHE A 597 -38.43 -20.09 3.39
N MET A 598 -37.18 -20.07 2.96
CA MET A 598 -36.65 -19.13 1.99
C MET A 598 -36.83 -19.55 0.53
N GLN A 599 -37.25 -20.77 0.26
CA GLN A 599 -37.46 -21.30 -1.09
C GLN A 599 -38.29 -20.36 -1.99
N PRO A 600 -39.42 -19.77 -1.51
CA PRO A 600 -40.21 -18.85 -2.36
C PRO A 600 -39.46 -17.56 -2.71
N ALA A 601 -38.56 -17.12 -1.84
CA ALA A 601 -37.79 -15.86 -1.99
C ALA A 601 -36.49 -16.02 -2.81
N ARG A 602 -36.03 -17.26 -3.09
CA ARG A 602 -34.73 -17.53 -3.75
C ARG A 602 -34.57 -16.89 -5.13
N LYS A 603 -35.68 -16.66 -5.85
CA LYS A 603 -35.63 -15.96 -7.16
C LYS A 603 -35.15 -14.49 -7.02
N VAL A 604 -35.38 -13.89 -5.85
CA VAL A 604 -34.96 -12.50 -5.55
C VAL A 604 -33.75 -12.50 -4.64
N ILE A 605 -33.79 -13.25 -3.55
CA ILE A 605 -32.70 -13.36 -2.54
C ILE A 605 -31.98 -14.68 -2.80
N SER A 606 -30.96 -14.65 -3.65
CA SER A 606 -30.18 -15.82 -4.01
C SER A 606 -29.19 -16.24 -2.89
N LYS A 607 -28.76 -15.29 -2.06
CA LYS A 607 -27.88 -15.51 -0.93
C LYS A 607 -28.28 -14.61 0.23
N LEU A 608 -28.42 -15.19 1.41
CA LEU A 608 -28.55 -14.44 2.65
C LEU A 608 -27.82 -15.21 3.74
N LYS A 609 -26.69 -14.65 4.20
CA LYS A 609 -25.84 -15.27 5.20
C LYS A 609 -25.48 -14.28 6.29
N LEU A 610 -25.71 -14.71 7.53
CA LEU A 610 -25.21 -14.01 8.72
C LEU A 610 -23.99 -14.76 9.26
N ARG A 611 -22.99 -14.02 9.70
CA ARG A 611 -21.79 -14.57 10.32
C ARG A 611 -21.33 -13.73 11.49
N ALA A 612 -20.78 -14.40 12.50
CA ALA A 612 -20.20 -13.77 13.66
C ALA A 612 -18.90 -14.49 14.03
N SER A 613 -17.88 -13.75 14.39
CA SER A 613 -16.62 -14.31 14.90
C SER A 613 -16.12 -13.54 16.11
N TYR A 614 -15.44 -14.25 16.99
CA TYR A 614 -14.72 -13.71 18.14
C TYR A 614 -13.45 -14.50 18.38
N GLY A 615 -12.36 -13.81 18.71
CA GLY A 615 -11.12 -14.50 19.02
C GLY A 615 -9.99 -13.59 19.45
N GLN A 616 -8.88 -14.22 19.77
CA GLN A 616 -7.65 -13.57 20.21
C GLN A 616 -6.54 -13.79 19.20
N VAL A 617 -5.71 -12.75 18.99
CA VAL A 617 -4.48 -12.83 18.20
C VAL A 617 -3.36 -12.14 18.98
N GLY A 618 -2.17 -12.73 19.01
CA GLY A 618 -1.01 -12.18 19.69
C GLY A 618 -0.09 -11.40 18.75
N ASN A 619 0.73 -10.52 19.34
CA ASN A 619 1.83 -9.86 18.65
C ASN A 619 3.11 -9.98 19.49
N ALA A 620 4.22 -10.40 18.87
CA ALA A 620 5.53 -10.55 19.51
C ALA A 620 6.53 -9.44 19.14
N ASN A 621 6.09 -8.44 18.38
CA ASN A 621 6.95 -7.33 18.01
C ASN A 621 7.10 -6.37 19.20
N LEU A 622 8.33 -6.00 19.52
CA LEU A 622 8.70 -5.16 20.66
C LEU A 622 9.36 -3.85 20.15
N SER A 623 8.81 -3.20 19.14
CA SER A 623 9.38 -1.97 18.55
C SER A 623 10.85 -2.13 18.10
N GLY A 624 11.17 -3.27 17.50
CA GLY A 624 12.52 -3.59 17.04
C GLY A 624 13.49 -4.02 18.13
N ARG A 625 13.06 -4.07 19.40
CA ARG A 625 13.87 -4.58 20.49
C ARG A 625 13.93 -6.10 20.47
N ARG A 626 15.02 -6.63 20.98
CA ARG A 626 15.26 -8.06 21.13
C ARG A 626 15.61 -8.37 22.59
N PHE A 627 15.07 -9.47 23.10
CA PHE A 627 15.39 -9.96 24.45
C PHE A 627 15.19 -8.89 25.54
N ALA A 628 14.13 -8.08 25.43
CA ALA A 628 13.87 -6.98 26.35
C ALA A 628 13.64 -7.44 27.81
N TYR A 629 13.59 -8.75 28.07
CA TYR A 629 13.60 -9.32 29.41
C TYR A 629 15.02 -9.35 30.05
N LEU A 630 16.06 -8.94 29.31
CA LEU A 630 17.45 -8.80 29.79
C LEU A 630 17.82 -7.32 29.84
N SER A 631 18.54 -6.94 30.89
CA SER A 631 19.22 -5.63 30.92
C SER A 631 20.44 -5.64 29.98
N THR A 632 20.81 -4.46 29.52
CA THR A 632 21.99 -4.25 28.68
C THR A 632 22.92 -3.23 29.33
N ILE A 633 24.20 -3.29 28.97
CA ILE A 633 25.21 -2.29 29.29
C ILE A 633 25.65 -1.66 27.98
N ALA A 634 25.66 -0.35 27.92
CA ALA A 634 26.20 0.43 26.81
C ALA A 634 27.71 0.62 27.01
N ASP A 635 28.51 0.26 26.00
CA ASP A 635 29.99 0.39 26.03
C ASP A 635 30.47 1.73 25.46
N SER A 636 29.56 2.53 24.93
CA SER A 636 29.84 3.88 24.41
C SER A 636 28.57 4.72 24.57
N TYR A 637 28.69 5.80 25.32
CA TYR A 637 27.58 6.74 25.52
C TYR A 637 28.04 8.13 25.12
N ASP A 638 27.54 8.64 23.98
CA ASP A 638 28.04 9.90 23.42
C ASP A 638 27.76 11.12 24.31
N ASP A 639 26.69 11.10 25.10
CA ASP A 639 26.28 12.26 25.91
C ASP A 639 26.53 12.12 27.42
N LEU A 640 26.55 10.91 27.98
CA LEU A 640 26.61 10.70 29.42
C LEU A 640 27.70 9.72 29.89
N GLY A 641 28.30 8.96 28.97
CA GLY A 641 29.31 7.95 29.27
C GLY A 641 30.75 8.40 29.11
N MET A 642 30.99 9.67 28.78
CA MET A 642 32.35 10.21 28.68
C MET A 642 32.76 10.85 30.00
N TYR A 643 33.78 10.27 30.63
CA TYR A 643 34.44 10.90 31.73
C TYR A 643 35.35 12.00 31.20
N LYS A 644 35.13 13.25 31.61
CA LYS A 644 35.93 14.41 31.23
C LYS A 644 36.82 14.82 32.38
N TRP A 645 38.11 14.99 32.10
CA TRP A 645 39.09 15.42 33.07
C TRP A 645 39.95 16.57 32.53
N GLY A 646 40.64 17.27 33.42
CA GLY A 646 41.39 18.47 33.12
C GLY A 646 40.58 19.74 33.36
N GLU A 647 41.25 20.87 33.44
CA GLU A 647 40.66 22.18 33.78
C GLU A 647 39.60 22.58 32.72
N ASP A 648 39.78 22.17 31.45
CA ASP A 648 38.90 22.50 30.36
C ASP A 648 38.02 21.32 29.93
N GLY A 649 38.00 20.20 30.62
CA GLY A 649 37.35 18.97 30.17
C GLY A 649 37.91 18.39 28.87
N SER A 650 39.15 18.79 28.52
CA SER A 650 39.80 18.44 27.25
C SER A 650 40.23 16.98 27.15
N PHE A 651 40.35 16.28 28.29
CA PHE A 651 40.67 14.87 28.32
C PHE A 651 39.42 14.05 28.60
N SER A 652 38.93 13.32 27.58
CA SER A 652 37.73 12.49 27.70
C SER A 652 38.04 11.01 27.49
N ARG A 653 37.36 10.15 28.27
CA ARG A 653 37.37 8.70 28.12
C ARG A 653 35.95 8.20 28.03
N VAL A 654 35.70 7.32 27.06
CA VAL A 654 34.44 6.62 26.95
C VAL A 654 34.32 5.65 28.12
N GLY A 655 33.20 5.71 28.81
CA GLY A 655 32.85 4.80 29.91
C GLY A 655 31.75 3.83 29.52
N MET A 656 31.53 2.87 30.40
CA MET A 656 30.35 2.03 30.35
C MET A 656 29.18 2.70 31.08
N ALA A 657 27.98 2.61 30.55
CA ALA A 657 26.79 3.10 31.19
C ALA A 657 25.71 2.03 31.24
N GLU A 658 24.76 2.20 32.15
CA GLU A 658 23.55 1.40 32.18
C GLU A 658 22.76 1.59 30.87
N GLY A 659 22.44 0.51 30.18
CA GLY A 659 21.67 0.52 28.94
C GLY A 659 20.19 0.35 29.22
N GLU A 660 19.55 -0.56 28.50
CA GLU A 660 18.14 -0.84 28.65
C GLU A 660 17.86 -1.69 29.88
N PHE A 661 16.82 -1.34 30.65
CA PHE A 661 16.38 -2.12 31.80
C PHE A 661 15.68 -3.40 31.36
N ALA A 662 15.89 -4.48 32.14
CA ALA A 662 15.16 -5.72 32.00
C ALA A 662 13.67 -5.50 32.25
N VAL A 663 12.83 -6.16 31.44
CA VAL A 663 11.39 -6.25 31.64
C VAL A 663 11.05 -7.72 32.00
N PRO A 664 11.16 -8.14 33.29
CA PRO A 664 10.97 -9.56 33.66
C PRO A 664 9.58 -10.08 33.38
N ASP A 665 8.59 -9.17 33.43
CA ASP A 665 7.17 -9.47 33.18
C ASP A 665 6.73 -9.28 31.73
N LEU A 666 7.68 -9.13 30.84
CA LEU A 666 7.43 -9.01 29.41
C LEU A 666 6.51 -10.13 28.90
N THR A 667 5.41 -9.76 28.28
CA THR A 667 4.41 -10.66 27.74
C THR A 667 3.95 -10.23 26.35
N TRP A 668 3.09 -11.05 25.77
CA TRP A 668 2.45 -10.81 24.48
C TRP A 668 1.53 -9.59 24.52
N GLU A 669 1.57 -8.80 23.48
CA GLU A 669 0.49 -7.90 23.13
C GLU A 669 -0.67 -8.73 22.58
N VAL A 670 -1.88 -8.56 23.09
CA VAL A 670 -3.06 -9.36 22.74
C VAL A 670 -4.15 -8.48 22.16
N VAL A 671 -4.67 -8.87 21.00
CA VAL A 671 -5.83 -8.24 20.36
C VAL A 671 -7.02 -9.16 20.43
N ASN A 672 -8.11 -8.67 21.06
CA ASN A 672 -9.43 -9.32 21.02
C ASN A 672 -10.18 -8.69 19.85
N LYS A 673 -10.67 -9.54 18.93
CA LYS A 673 -11.39 -9.10 17.74
C LYS A 673 -12.78 -9.70 17.71
N ALA A 674 -13.81 -8.86 17.59
CA ALA A 674 -15.18 -9.25 17.31
C ALA A 674 -15.59 -8.77 15.93
N ASN A 675 -16.31 -9.59 15.17
CA ASN A 675 -16.82 -9.24 13.84
C ASN A 675 -18.23 -9.77 13.66
N LEU A 676 -19.11 -8.94 13.08
CA LEU A 676 -20.45 -9.30 12.66
C LEU A 676 -20.58 -8.98 11.17
N GLY A 677 -20.98 -9.97 10.37
CA GLY A 677 -21.04 -9.82 8.91
C GLY A 677 -22.40 -10.26 8.34
N LEU A 678 -22.83 -9.56 7.31
CA LEU A 678 -24.00 -9.86 6.49
C LEU A 678 -23.56 -9.99 5.03
N GLU A 679 -23.93 -11.08 4.38
CA GLU A 679 -23.75 -11.27 2.94
C GLU A 679 -25.12 -11.43 2.28
N LEU A 680 -25.40 -10.57 1.29
CA LEU A 680 -26.68 -10.55 0.57
C LEU A 680 -26.41 -10.62 -0.93
N GLY A 681 -26.93 -11.68 -1.57
CA GLY A 681 -26.99 -11.85 -3.02
C GLY A 681 -28.42 -11.68 -3.52
N LEU A 682 -28.63 -10.84 -4.53
CA LEU A 682 -29.93 -10.59 -5.11
C LEU A 682 -29.93 -10.94 -6.60
N PHE A 683 -31.12 -11.36 -7.10
CA PHE A 683 -31.39 -11.60 -8.51
C PHE A 683 -30.40 -12.58 -9.14
N ASN A 684 -30.20 -13.76 -8.51
CA ASN A 684 -29.26 -14.81 -8.92
C ASN A 684 -27.79 -14.32 -9.01
N GLY A 685 -27.33 -13.55 -8.01
CA GLY A 685 -25.96 -13.06 -7.97
C GLY A 685 -25.68 -11.85 -8.87
N MET A 686 -26.73 -11.23 -9.44
CA MET A 686 -26.57 -9.97 -10.19
C MET A 686 -26.10 -8.83 -9.29
N LEU A 687 -26.54 -8.81 -8.02
CA LEU A 687 -26.13 -7.86 -7.01
C LEU A 687 -25.64 -8.62 -5.78
N ASP A 688 -24.37 -8.42 -5.40
CA ASP A 688 -23.77 -8.92 -4.19
C ASP A 688 -23.36 -7.77 -3.27
N LEU A 689 -23.84 -7.83 -2.02
CA LEU A 689 -23.52 -6.87 -0.97
C LEU A 689 -22.92 -7.62 0.23
N SER A 690 -21.79 -7.15 0.72
CA SER A 690 -21.19 -7.61 1.97
C SER A 690 -21.04 -6.43 2.91
N LEU A 691 -21.50 -6.58 4.15
CA LEU A 691 -21.40 -5.60 5.22
C LEU A 691 -20.72 -6.26 6.41
N ASP A 692 -19.78 -5.56 7.02
CA ASP A 692 -19.08 -5.97 8.22
C ASP A 692 -19.05 -4.84 9.24
N TYR A 693 -19.28 -5.18 10.50
CA TYR A 693 -18.98 -4.36 11.67
C TYR A 693 -17.91 -5.05 12.51
N PHE A 694 -16.90 -4.31 12.98
CA PHE A 694 -15.83 -4.86 13.81
C PHE A 694 -15.56 -4.01 15.05
N ASP A 695 -15.15 -4.70 16.14
CA ASP A 695 -14.63 -4.11 17.40
C ASP A 695 -13.34 -4.86 17.74
N GLU A 696 -12.24 -4.14 17.83
CA GLU A 696 -10.93 -4.65 18.18
C GLU A 696 -10.43 -3.97 19.46
N ARG A 697 -9.94 -4.74 20.42
CA ARG A 697 -9.38 -4.26 21.68
C ARG A 697 -7.99 -4.82 21.87
N ARG A 698 -7.03 -3.94 21.79
CA ARG A 698 -5.61 -4.26 21.93
C ARG A 698 -5.15 -3.91 23.33
N ASN A 699 -4.48 -4.85 23.98
CA ASN A 699 -4.01 -4.72 25.35
C ASN A 699 -2.54 -5.12 25.45
N GLY A 700 -1.83 -4.50 26.39
CA GLY A 700 -0.44 -4.81 26.67
C GLY A 700 0.50 -4.35 25.57
N ILE A 701 0.21 -3.21 24.91
CA ILE A 701 1.12 -2.61 23.96
C ILE A 701 2.41 -2.26 24.71
N PHE A 702 3.54 -2.74 24.16
CA PHE A 702 4.85 -2.52 24.75
C PHE A 702 5.32 -1.09 24.51
N MET A 703 5.51 -0.30 25.57
CA MET A 703 5.82 1.12 25.48
C MET A 703 6.77 1.58 26.57
N GLN A 704 7.39 2.73 26.35
CA GLN A 704 8.22 3.42 27.35
C GLN A 704 7.34 4.00 28.45
N ARG A 705 7.86 4.00 29.70
CA ARG A 705 7.16 4.53 30.87
C ARG A 705 7.49 6.01 31.04
N GLU A 706 6.56 6.89 30.63
CA GLU A 706 6.73 8.36 30.72
C GLU A 706 6.33 8.95 32.08
N SER A 707 5.54 8.21 32.88
CA SER A 707 5.15 8.61 34.24
C SER A 707 6.32 8.59 35.23
N ILE A 708 7.45 7.93 34.88
CA ILE A 708 8.64 7.91 35.72
C ILE A 708 9.38 9.23 35.55
N PRO A 709 9.52 10.04 36.65
CA PRO A 709 10.14 11.34 36.53
C PRO A 709 11.64 11.24 36.26
N LEU A 710 12.21 12.22 35.55
CA LEU A 710 13.63 12.27 35.22
C LEU A 710 14.50 12.31 36.48
N THR A 711 13.96 12.80 37.63
CA THR A 711 14.63 12.79 38.94
C THR A 711 14.90 11.39 39.48
N ALA A 712 14.27 10.34 38.92
CA ALA A 712 14.60 8.96 39.24
C ALA A 712 16.01 8.55 38.77
N GLY A 713 16.63 9.36 37.89
CA GLY A 713 18.02 9.20 37.45
C GLY A 713 18.26 8.10 36.44
N PHE A 714 17.23 7.56 35.79
CA PHE A 714 17.40 6.59 34.72
C PHE A 714 17.99 7.25 33.47
N ILE A 715 19.07 6.66 32.95
CA ILE A 715 19.68 7.08 31.68
C ILE A 715 18.71 6.79 30.53
N LYS A 716 18.05 5.62 30.58
CA LYS A 716 16.98 5.24 29.63
C LYS A 716 15.71 4.88 30.40
N GLN A 717 14.62 5.46 30.00
CA GLN A 717 13.32 5.16 30.62
C GLN A 717 12.96 3.67 30.46
N PRO A 718 12.49 3.02 31.54
CA PRO A 718 12.04 1.64 31.50
C PRO A 718 10.85 1.44 30.54
N TRP A 719 10.69 0.21 30.09
CA TRP A 719 9.57 -0.19 29.22
C TRP A 719 8.65 -1.18 29.95
N SER A 720 7.40 -1.26 29.51
CA SER A 720 6.45 -2.27 29.99
C SER A 720 5.35 -2.54 28.98
N ASN A 721 4.63 -3.66 29.15
CA ASN A 721 3.37 -3.93 28.47
C ASN A 721 2.24 -3.17 29.18
N PHE A 722 1.94 -1.94 28.73
CA PHE A 722 1.03 -1.03 29.42
C PHE A 722 -0.13 -0.57 28.54
N GLY A 723 0.16 -0.11 27.33
CA GLY A 723 -0.79 0.59 26.47
C GLY A 723 -2.02 -0.24 26.04
N LYS A 724 -3.16 0.45 25.87
CA LYS A 724 -4.41 -0.13 25.37
C LYS A 724 -5.02 0.78 24.32
N VAL A 725 -5.54 0.17 23.26
CA VAL A 725 -6.22 0.83 22.14
C VAL A 725 -7.48 0.06 21.80
N THR A 726 -8.55 0.80 21.51
CA THR A 726 -9.74 0.25 20.84
C THR A 726 -9.78 0.71 19.40
N ASN A 727 -10.29 -0.14 18.49
CA ASN A 727 -10.49 0.20 17.09
C ASN A 727 -11.83 -0.37 16.62
N ARG A 728 -12.71 0.48 16.09
CA ARG A 728 -14.05 0.12 15.67
C ARG A 728 -14.35 0.65 14.29
N GLY A 729 -15.19 -0.05 13.57
CA GLY A 729 -15.56 0.43 12.26
C GLY A 729 -16.56 -0.42 11.52
N ALA A 730 -16.83 0.02 10.30
CA ALA A 730 -17.74 -0.64 9.39
C ALA A 730 -17.15 -0.69 7.99
N GLU A 731 -17.47 -1.76 7.29
CA GLU A 731 -17.04 -2.01 5.91
C GLU A 731 -18.23 -2.38 5.05
N ALA A 732 -18.20 -1.97 3.80
CA ALA A 732 -19.16 -2.38 2.78
C ALA A 732 -18.45 -2.71 1.47
N ALA A 733 -18.91 -3.75 0.80
CA ALA A 733 -18.51 -4.07 -0.56
C ALA A 733 -19.75 -4.40 -1.40
N LEU A 734 -19.90 -3.75 -2.53
CA LEU A 734 -20.96 -3.92 -3.49
C LEU A 734 -20.39 -4.37 -4.83
N ASN A 735 -20.95 -5.43 -5.42
CA ASN A 735 -20.69 -5.80 -6.79
C ASN A 735 -22.03 -5.99 -7.52
N PHE A 736 -22.17 -5.37 -8.68
CA PHE A 736 -23.31 -5.51 -9.57
C PHE A 736 -22.82 -5.95 -10.92
N ASN A 737 -23.32 -7.09 -11.42
CA ASN A 737 -22.92 -7.65 -12.70
C ASN A 737 -24.17 -7.96 -13.52
N LYS A 738 -24.26 -7.42 -14.73
CA LYS A 738 -25.40 -7.64 -15.59
C LYS A 738 -25.00 -7.78 -17.05
N ARG A 739 -25.43 -8.89 -17.68
CA ARG A 739 -25.40 -9.03 -19.14
C ARG A 739 -26.70 -8.46 -19.73
N ILE A 740 -26.57 -7.53 -20.64
CA ILE A 740 -27.67 -6.85 -21.30
C ILE A 740 -27.67 -7.28 -22.80
N GLY A 741 -28.62 -8.12 -23.18
CA GLY A 741 -28.58 -8.76 -24.48
C GLY A 741 -27.44 -9.74 -24.65
N LYS A 742 -26.91 -9.90 -25.87
CA LYS A 742 -25.83 -10.87 -26.17
C LYS A 742 -24.44 -10.27 -26.06
N ASP A 743 -24.31 -8.97 -26.27
CA ASP A 743 -23.01 -8.32 -26.52
C ASP A 743 -22.56 -7.34 -25.44
N LEU A 744 -23.45 -6.91 -24.53
CA LEU A 744 -23.15 -5.91 -23.54
C LEU A 744 -23.06 -6.53 -22.15
N PHE A 745 -21.91 -6.36 -21.47
CA PHE A 745 -21.71 -6.73 -20.08
C PHE A 745 -21.34 -5.48 -19.27
N LEU A 746 -22.06 -5.26 -18.18
CA LEU A 746 -21.84 -4.17 -17.24
C LEU A 746 -21.49 -4.75 -15.86
N SER A 747 -20.39 -4.32 -15.31
CA SER A 747 -19.98 -4.58 -13.92
C SER A 747 -19.77 -3.26 -13.20
N VAL A 748 -20.39 -3.10 -12.03
CA VAL A 748 -20.21 -1.94 -11.15
C VAL A 748 -19.72 -2.44 -9.79
N MET A 749 -18.74 -1.75 -9.22
CA MET A 749 -18.23 -2.05 -7.89
C MET A 749 -18.27 -0.82 -6.99
N GLY A 750 -18.44 -1.05 -5.70
CA GLY A 750 -18.29 -0.04 -4.66
C GLY A 750 -17.67 -0.65 -3.41
N THR A 751 -16.75 0.07 -2.79
CA THR A 751 -16.16 -0.30 -1.50
C THR A 751 -16.20 0.91 -0.57
N PHE A 752 -16.38 0.63 0.71
CA PHE A 752 -16.35 1.63 1.76
C PHE A 752 -15.70 1.02 3.00
N THR A 753 -14.83 1.77 3.65
CA THR A 753 -14.18 1.39 4.90
C THR A 753 -14.16 2.61 5.81
N TYR A 754 -14.68 2.46 7.01
CA TYR A 754 -14.54 3.40 8.10
C TYR A 754 -13.90 2.68 9.28
N ALA A 755 -12.81 3.23 9.81
CA ALA A 755 -12.12 2.73 10.98
C ALA A 755 -11.73 3.89 11.89
N HIS A 756 -12.07 3.80 13.16
CA HIS A 756 -11.74 4.79 14.17
C HIS A 756 -11.09 4.10 15.37
N ASN A 757 -9.90 4.52 15.70
CA ASN A 757 -9.17 4.04 16.87
C ASN A 757 -9.16 5.09 17.98
N GLU A 758 -8.99 4.62 19.22
CA GLU A 758 -8.91 5.47 20.41
C GLU A 758 -7.89 4.85 21.38
N ILE A 759 -6.98 5.67 21.87
CA ILE A 759 -6.05 5.31 22.95
C ILE A 759 -6.86 5.31 24.24
N THR A 760 -7.11 4.12 24.79
CA THR A 760 -7.87 4.00 26.05
C THR A 760 -6.99 4.03 27.28
N GLU A 761 -5.70 3.68 27.12
CA GLU A 761 -4.70 3.78 28.19
C GLU A 761 -3.31 3.95 27.59
N GLN A 762 -2.61 4.98 28.02
CA GLN A 762 -1.22 5.26 27.66
C GLN A 762 -0.51 5.77 28.92
N ASP A 763 0.77 5.47 29.05
CA ASP A 763 1.58 6.01 30.15
C ASP A 763 2.03 7.43 29.77
N GLU A 764 1.43 8.40 30.39
CA GLU A 764 1.68 9.83 30.17
C GLU A 764 2.28 10.45 31.42
N ALA A 765 3.12 11.47 31.25
CA ALA A 765 3.66 12.21 32.36
C ALA A 765 2.54 12.85 33.22
N ASP A 766 2.67 12.85 34.54
CA ASP A 766 1.66 13.34 35.47
C ASP A 766 1.17 14.77 35.16
N ALA A 767 2.07 15.63 34.61
CA ALA A 767 1.73 16.99 34.18
C ALA A 767 0.84 17.07 32.95
N VAL A 768 0.59 15.95 32.26
CA VAL A 768 -0.23 15.86 31.03
C VAL A 768 -1.56 15.17 31.32
N VAL A 769 -1.56 14.20 32.24
CA VAL A 769 -2.76 13.40 32.56
C VAL A 769 -3.93 14.30 32.96
N GLY A 770 -5.05 14.13 32.25
CA GLY A 770 -6.29 14.87 32.50
C GLY A 770 -6.28 16.33 32.04
N THR A 771 -5.25 16.78 31.34
CA THR A 771 -5.22 18.10 30.70
C THR A 771 -5.67 18.01 29.23
N ASN A 772 -5.87 19.16 28.60
CA ASN A 772 -6.17 19.28 27.15
C ASN A 772 -5.07 18.75 26.26
N ARG A 773 -3.89 18.44 26.80
CA ARG A 773 -2.73 17.86 26.10
C ARG A 773 -2.69 16.33 26.16
N ALA A 774 -3.55 15.71 26.99
CA ALA A 774 -3.58 14.26 27.12
C ALA A 774 -3.91 13.59 25.78
N ARG A 775 -3.14 12.54 25.43
CA ARG A 775 -3.39 11.75 24.22
C ARG A 775 -4.39 10.64 24.47
N THR A 776 -4.51 10.19 25.71
CA THR A 776 -5.55 9.23 26.14
C THR A 776 -6.92 9.79 25.88
N GLY A 777 -7.80 9.01 25.26
CA GLY A 777 -9.13 9.42 24.80
C GLY A 777 -9.14 9.98 23.35
N HIS A 778 -8.00 10.04 22.68
CA HIS A 778 -7.88 10.49 21.31
C HIS A 778 -7.39 9.38 20.37
N PRO A 779 -7.61 9.52 19.05
CA PRO A 779 -7.03 8.62 18.06
C PRO A 779 -5.48 8.62 18.08
N ILE A 780 -4.91 7.51 17.67
CA ILE A 780 -3.47 7.44 17.37
C ILE A 780 -3.16 8.43 16.25
N ASN A 781 -2.06 9.18 16.37
CA ASN A 781 -1.65 10.24 15.44
C ASN A 781 -2.64 11.43 15.36
N GLN A 782 -3.44 11.65 16.43
CA GLN A 782 -4.19 12.88 16.60
C GLN A 782 -3.26 14.09 16.52
N LEU A 783 -3.66 15.09 15.75
CA LEU A 783 -2.93 16.35 15.68
C LEU A 783 -3.25 17.20 16.90
N PHE A 784 -2.21 17.83 17.45
CA PHE A 784 -2.29 18.77 18.58
C PHE A 784 -1.72 20.11 18.15
N GLY A 785 -2.28 21.18 18.67
CA GLY A 785 -1.83 22.54 18.40
C GLY A 785 -2.72 23.58 19.09
N TYR A 786 -2.45 24.83 18.81
CA TYR A 786 -3.21 25.96 19.35
C TYR A 786 -4.49 26.21 18.56
N VAL A 787 -5.51 26.72 19.23
CA VAL A 787 -6.76 27.17 18.60
C VAL A 787 -6.60 28.63 18.25
N ALA A 788 -6.55 28.95 16.94
CA ALA A 788 -6.57 30.33 16.49
C ALA A 788 -7.98 30.92 16.66
N ASP A 789 -8.08 32.06 17.33
CA ASP A 789 -9.31 32.85 17.47
C ASP A 789 -9.52 33.72 16.22
N ARG A 790 -8.60 34.62 15.96
CA ARG A 790 -8.58 35.62 14.88
C ARG A 790 -7.16 36.18 14.71
N LEU A 791 -6.98 37.17 13.87
CA LEU A 791 -5.80 38.01 13.89
C LEU A 791 -5.97 39.17 14.89
N PHE A 792 -4.87 39.55 15.54
CA PHE A 792 -4.84 40.74 16.36
C PHE A 792 -5.23 41.99 15.54
N THR A 793 -5.99 42.89 16.14
CA THR A 793 -6.30 44.20 15.61
C THR A 793 -5.62 45.26 16.49
N GLU A 794 -5.57 46.53 16.04
CA GLU A 794 -5.05 47.66 16.85
C GLU A 794 -5.78 47.78 18.17
N ASP A 795 -7.08 47.45 18.22
CA ASP A 795 -7.92 47.50 19.42
C ASP A 795 -7.50 46.51 20.52
N ASP A 796 -6.66 45.53 20.21
CA ASP A 796 -6.15 44.57 21.22
C ASP A 796 -4.97 45.12 22.00
N PHE A 797 -4.38 46.24 21.57
CA PHE A 797 -3.17 46.80 22.16
C PHE A 797 -3.44 48.05 22.99
N VAL A 798 -2.68 48.24 24.06
CA VAL A 798 -2.51 49.53 24.76
C VAL A 798 -1.45 50.37 24.03
N ASP A 799 -0.40 49.71 23.53
CA ASP A 799 0.70 50.30 22.79
C ASP A 799 1.07 49.36 21.62
N VAL A 800 0.60 49.74 20.43
CA VAL A 800 0.84 48.98 19.19
C VAL A 800 2.33 49.01 18.84
N GLU A 801 3.00 50.17 19.05
CA GLU A 801 4.40 50.32 18.70
C GLU A 801 5.31 49.37 19.53
N ASN A 802 5.02 49.18 20.77
CA ASN A 802 5.77 48.27 21.65
C ASN A 802 5.17 46.87 21.78
N GLY A 803 4.01 46.62 21.16
CA GLY A 803 3.34 45.33 21.16
C GLY A 803 2.73 44.97 22.53
N ILE A 804 2.29 45.98 23.31
CA ILE A 804 1.71 45.81 24.63
C ILE A 804 0.22 45.55 24.49
N LEU A 805 -0.22 44.37 24.86
CA LEU A 805 -1.63 43.99 24.86
C LEU A 805 -2.40 44.64 25.99
N LYS A 806 -3.72 44.78 25.82
CA LYS A 806 -4.66 45.17 26.91
C LYS A 806 -4.70 44.06 27.96
N GLU A 807 -4.98 44.46 29.21
CA GLU A 807 -4.96 43.55 30.38
C GLU A 807 -5.97 42.40 30.24
N GLU A 808 -7.09 42.60 29.52
CA GLU A 808 -8.11 41.58 29.26
C GLU A 808 -7.74 40.58 28.18
N ILE A 809 -6.63 40.81 27.47
CA ILE A 809 -6.14 39.90 26.43
C ILE A 809 -5.04 38.98 27.02
N PRO A 810 -5.22 37.65 26.95
CA PRO A 810 -4.18 36.70 27.39
C PRO A 810 -2.82 36.96 26.75
N ALA A 811 -1.77 37.00 27.57
CA ALA A 811 -0.42 37.21 27.06
C ALA A 811 0.03 36.04 26.16
N GLN A 812 0.62 36.35 25.00
CA GLN A 812 1.21 35.35 24.09
C GLN A 812 2.72 35.57 24.01
N ASN A 813 3.51 34.58 24.40
CA ASN A 813 4.96 34.70 24.54
C ASN A 813 5.75 33.94 23.46
N PHE A 814 5.19 33.80 22.26
CA PHE A 814 5.85 33.10 21.12
C PHE A 814 6.81 34.01 20.36
N SER A 815 6.53 35.31 20.32
CA SER A 815 7.37 36.33 19.65
C SER A 815 7.80 37.39 20.64
N SER A 816 8.95 38.01 20.38
CA SER A 816 9.45 39.12 21.17
C SER A 816 8.56 40.37 21.08
N LYS A 817 7.78 40.51 20.00
CA LYS A 817 6.91 41.67 19.77
C LYS A 817 5.71 41.26 18.89
N LEU A 818 4.54 41.32 19.48
CA LEU A 818 3.27 41.12 18.79
C LEU A 818 2.84 42.41 18.06
N ARG A 819 2.13 42.25 16.94
CA ARG A 819 1.59 43.33 16.13
C ARG A 819 0.19 43.00 15.61
N PRO A 820 -0.61 43.97 15.20
CA PRO A 820 -1.82 43.72 14.41
C PRO A 820 -1.53 42.84 13.22
N GLY A 821 -2.43 41.88 12.92
CA GLY A 821 -2.23 40.89 11.87
C GLY A 821 -1.50 39.62 12.30
N ASP A 822 -0.94 39.55 13.52
CA ASP A 822 -0.45 38.30 14.10
C ASP A 822 -1.61 37.45 14.60
N ILE A 823 -1.42 36.12 14.62
CA ILE A 823 -2.46 35.18 15.06
C ILE A 823 -2.66 35.31 16.57
N LYS A 824 -3.91 35.58 16.98
CA LYS A 824 -4.36 35.51 18.35
C LYS A 824 -4.85 34.11 18.65
N TYR A 825 -4.30 33.48 19.67
CA TYR A 825 -4.70 32.16 20.13
C TYR A 825 -5.63 32.18 21.32
N VAL A 826 -6.42 31.14 21.49
CA VAL A 826 -7.31 30.95 22.62
C VAL A 826 -6.49 30.44 23.81
N ASP A 827 -6.68 31.08 24.96
CA ASP A 827 -6.25 30.56 26.25
C ASP A 827 -7.22 29.43 26.66
N VAL A 828 -6.83 28.20 26.46
CA VAL A 828 -7.66 27.00 26.61
C VAL A 828 -7.81 26.63 28.08
N ASN A 829 -6.75 26.77 28.85
CA ASN A 829 -6.71 26.44 30.29
C ASN A 829 -7.20 27.59 31.19
N LYS A 830 -7.35 28.80 30.61
CA LYS A 830 -7.87 30.03 31.27
C LYS A 830 -6.96 30.51 32.40
N ASP A 831 -5.66 30.44 32.24
CA ASP A 831 -4.69 30.92 33.22
C ASP A 831 -4.19 32.35 32.95
N GLY A 832 -4.72 33.03 31.93
CA GLY A 832 -4.40 34.40 31.54
C GLY A 832 -3.20 34.54 30.59
N LYS A 833 -2.66 33.44 30.10
CA LYS A 833 -1.59 33.43 29.11
C LYS A 833 -1.79 32.29 28.12
N VAL A 834 -1.21 32.43 26.94
CA VAL A 834 -1.17 31.36 25.92
C VAL A 834 0.27 30.82 25.87
N ASP A 835 0.42 29.56 26.22
CA ASP A 835 1.71 28.86 26.20
C ASP A 835 1.51 27.37 25.84
N VAL A 836 2.55 26.53 26.06
CA VAL A 836 2.51 25.12 25.74
C VAL A 836 1.34 24.35 26.40
N PHE A 837 0.78 24.88 27.49
CA PHE A 837 -0.33 24.23 28.18
C PHE A 837 -1.69 24.48 27.52
N ASP A 838 -1.76 25.36 26.50
CA ASP A 838 -2.98 25.62 25.71
C ASP A 838 -3.06 24.77 24.43
N GLN A 839 -2.04 23.96 24.17
CA GLN A 839 -2.15 23.02 23.09
C GLN A 839 -3.24 21.98 23.36
N THR A 840 -4.09 21.73 22.37
CA THR A 840 -5.21 20.79 22.46
C THR A 840 -5.33 19.97 21.17
N ALA A 841 -6.16 18.94 21.20
CA ALA A 841 -6.48 18.17 20.01
C ALA A 841 -7.21 19.04 18.97
N ILE A 842 -6.65 19.13 17.76
CA ILE A 842 -7.22 19.91 16.65
C ILE A 842 -7.43 19.03 15.42
N GLY A 843 -8.52 19.28 14.67
CA GLY A 843 -8.84 18.53 13.47
C GLY A 843 -9.04 17.03 13.74
N GLY A 844 -8.14 16.22 13.27
CA GLY A 844 -8.16 14.75 13.40
C GLY A 844 -6.77 14.16 13.18
N THR A 845 -6.69 13.04 12.47
CA THR A 845 -5.45 12.32 12.21
C THR A 845 -4.87 12.60 10.83
N VAL A 846 -3.57 12.39 10.68
CA VAL A 846 -2.90 12.43 9.37
C VAL A 846 -3.33 11.25 8.50
N ASP A 847 -3.49 10.07 9.11
CA ASP A 847 -3.92 8.87 8.41
C ASP A 847 -5.44 8.88 8.24
N PRO A 848 -5.99 8.52 7.07
CA PRO A 848 -7.42 8.63 6.84
C PRO A 848 -8.21 7.59 7.64
N GLU A 849 -9.33 8.00 8.21
CA GLU A 849 -10.30 7.11 8.84
C GLU A 849 -11.29 6.52 7.83
N ILE A 850 -11.48 7.16 6.69
CA ILE A 850 -12.41 6.75 5.64
C ILE A 850 -11.64 6.53 4.35
N VAL A 851 -11.83 5.36 3.74
CA VAL A 851 -11.41 5.07 2.37
C VAL A 851 -12.58 4.46 1.62
N TYR A 852 -12.84 4.94 0.42
CA TYR A 852 -13.89 4.42 -0.45
C TYR A 852 -13.43 4.38 -1.89
N GLY A 853 -14.07 3.51 -2.65
CA GLY A 853 -13.87 3.44 -4.09
C GLY A 853 -15.12 2.98 -4.80
N PHE A 854 -15.30 3.45 -6.01
CA PHE A 854 -16.37 3.01 -6.89
C PHE A 854 -15.92 3.04 -8.34
N GLY A 855 -16.43 2.09 -9.10
CA GLY A 855 -16.02 1.96 -10.49
C GLY A 855 -17.02 1.17 -11.31
N ALA A 856 -16.85 1.25 -12.61
CA ALA A 856 -17.63 0.52 -13.58
C ALA A 856 -16.74 -0.04 -14.69
N ASN A 857 -17.08 -1.24 -15.16
CA ASN A 857 -16.49 -1.86 -16.33
C ASN A 857 -17.60 -2.20 -17.32
N LEU A 858 -17.41 -1.82 -18.56
CA LEU A 858 -18.35 -2.06 -19.67
C LEU A 858 -17.61 -2.82 -20.76
N GLN A 859 -18.20 -3.93 -21.23
CA GLN A 859 -17.69 -4.68 -22.38
C GLN A 859 -18.76 -4.72 -23.47
N TYR A 860 -18.39 -4.37 -24.69
CA TYR A 860 -19.28 -4.37 -25.83
C TYR A 860 -18.55 -4.69 -27.13
N LYS A 861 -18.87 -5.83 -27.78
CA LYS A 861 -18.34 -6.23 -29.10
C LYS A 861 -16.82 -6.06 -29.28
N GLY A 862 -16.05 -6.54 -28.30
CA GLY A 862 -14.58 -6.44 -28.32
C GLY A 862 -14.03 -5.15 -27.73
N PHE A 863 -14.83 -4.10 -27.53
CA PHE A 863 -14.44 -2.94 -26.72
C PHE A 863 -14.64 -3.22 -25.24
N ASP A 864 -13.72 -2.77 -24.44
CA ASP A 864 -13.83 -2.73 -23.00
C ASP A 864 -13.48 -1.33 -22.48
N PHE A 865 -14.26 -0.86 -21.53
CA PHE A 865 -14.11 0.42 -20.87
C PHE A 865 -14.15 0.21 -19.36
N GLY A 866 -13.17 0.73 -18.65
CA GLY A 866 -13.10 0.66 -17.20
C GLY A 866 -12.83 2.03 -16.57
N VAL A 867 -13.50 2.32 -15.47
CA VAL A 867 -13.28 3.52 -14.68
C VAL A 867 -13.28 3.18 -13.19
N LEU A 868 -12.34 3.75 -12.43
CA LEU A 868 -12.24 3.61 -10.99
C LEU A 868 -11.96 4.94 -10.34
N PHE A 869 -12.78 5.30 -9.36
CA PHE A 869 -12.57 6.41 -8.46
C PHE A 869 -12.14 5.89 -7.09
N GLN A 870 -11.20 6.59 -6.46
CA GLN A 870 -10.73 6.37 -5.09
C GLN A 870 -10.89 7.67 -4.31
N GLY A 871 -11.41 7.57 -3.10
CA GLY A 871 -11.49 8.72 -2.19
C GLY A 871 -11.00 8.38 -0.80
N ILE A 872 -10.49 9.40 -0.11
CA ILE A 872 -10.20 9.36 1.31
C ILE A 872 -10.97 10.47 2.03
N GLY A 873 -11.26 10.25 3.30
CA GLY A 873 -11.91 11.23 4.15
C GLY A 873 -11.35 11.20 5.57
N ARG A 874 -11.60 12.29 6.32
CA ARG A 874 -11.08 12.46 7.68
C ARG A 874 -9.56 12.28 7.76
N SER A 875 -8.84 12.97 6.88
CA SER A 875 -7.39 13.11 6.92
C SER A 875 -7.04 14.57 7.03
N TRP A 876 -6.12 14.91 7.93
CA TRP A 876 -5.78 16.28 8.25
C TRP A 876 -4.26 16.47 8.26
N ARG A 877 -3.83 17.69 8.05
CA ARG A 877 -2.43 18.06 8.14
C ARG A 877 -2.27 19.49 8.62
N ILE A 878 -1.28 19.73 9.46
CA ILE A 878 -0.86 21.07 9.84
C ILE A 878 0.26 21.48 8.88
N LEU A 879 0.03 22.56 8.13
CA LEU A 879 1.05 23.13 7.27
C LEU A 879 2.16 23.70 8.16
N SER A 880 3.41 23.51 7.76
CA SER A 880 4.57 23.98 8.52
C SER A 880 5.80 24.11 7.62
N GLY A 881 6.86 24.68 8.16
CA GLY A 881 8.11 24.89 7.44
C GLY A 881 8.28 26.33 6.99
N SER A 882 9.48 26.68 6.56
CA SER A 882 9.90 28.07 6.33
C SER A 882 9.16 28.79 5.20
N ILE A 883 8.53 28.05 4.29
CA ILE A 883 7.75 28.65 3.19
C ILE A 883 6.28 28.91 3.51
N ILE A 884 5.74 28.27 4.55
CA ILE A 884 4.32 28.44 4.92
C ILE A 884 4.10 29.68 5.75
N PRO A 885 4.85 29.94 6.83
CA PRO A 885 4.69 31.18 7.60
C PRO A 885 5.26 32.43 6.92
N GLY A 886 5.89 32.30 5.77
CA GLY A 886 6.48 33.40 5.01
C GLY A 886 7.99 33.35 4.90
N PHE A 887 8.62 34.49 4.73
CA PHE A 887 10.03 34.61 4.43
C PHE A 887 10.94 34.38 5.63
N ASN A 888 12.10 33.83 5.38
CA ASN A 888 13.19 33.79 6.35
C ASN A 888 14.29 34.77 5.91
N ARG A 889 14.13 36.05 6.28
CA ARG A 889 15.07 37.17 6.03
C ARG A 889 15.43 37.41 4.57
N GLY A 890 14.59 37.00 3.60
CA GLY A 890 14.87 37.18 2.16
C GLY A 890 16.09 36.39 1.64
N VAL A 891 16.62 35.46 2.42
CA VAL A 891 17.77 34.61 2.07
C VAL A 891 17.34 33.20 1.77
N THR A 892 16.40 32.67 2.56
CA THR A 892 15.81 31.37 2.39
C THR A 892 14.30 31.46 2.57
N GLY A 893 13.57 30.55 1.95
CA GLY A 893 12.12 30.51 2.01
C GLY A 893 11.50 31.15 0.78
N ASN A 894 11.13 30.32 -0.19
CA ASN A 894 10.33 30.76 -1.33
C ASN A 894 8.86 30.94 -0.90
N MET A 895 8.02 31.47 -1.76
CA MET A 895 6.62 31.73 -1.46
C MET A 895 5.72 31.26 -2.59
N PHE A 896 4.59 30.71 -2.23
CA PHE A 896 3.58 30.27 -3.18
C PHE A 896 2.90 31.44 -3.88
N THR A 897 2.36 31.22 -5.06
CA THR A 897 1.66 32.21 -5.88
C THR A 897 0.43 32.84 -5.21
N ASN A 898 -0.12 32.21 -4.14
CA ASN A 898 -1.21 32.78 -3.36
C ASN A 898 -0.75 33.75 -2.25
N ALA A 899 0.48 34.27 -2.33
CA ALA A 899 1.03 35.18 -1.31
C ALA A 899 0.29 36.52 -1.18
N ASP A 900 -0.47 36.91 -2.19
CA ASP A 900 -1.33 38.08 -2.12
C ASP A 900 -2.54 37.89 -1.20
N ASP A 901 -2.92 36.65 -0.90
CA ASP A 901 -3.93 36.31 0.10
C ASP A 901 -3.31 36.38 1.51
N ARG A 902 -2.91 37.60 1.90
CA ARG A 902 -2.25 37.90 3.16
C ARG A 902 -2.86 39.13 3.87
N TRP A 903 -2.66 39.17 5.17
CA TRP A 903 -2.93 40.36 5.94
C TRP A 903 -1.88 41.46 5.63
N THR A 904 -2.31 42.68 5.42
CA THR A 904 -1.44 43.90 5.30
C THR A 904 -2.08 45.06 6.06
N VAL A 905 -1.28 46.07 6.35
CA VAL A 905 -1.79 47.31 7.00
C VAL A 905 -2.87 47.99 6.13
N GLU A 906 -2.73 47.96 4.81
CA GLU A 906 -3.68 48.52 3.86
C GLU A 906 -4.96 47.66 3.72
N ASN A 907 -4.83 46.32 3.88
CA ASN A 907 -5.94 45.37 3.83
C ASN A 907 -5.95 44.49 5.08
N PRO A 908 -6.46 44.97 6.22
CA PRO A 908 -6.45 44.26 7.52
C PRO A 908 -7.56 43.17 7.60
N SER A 909 -7.67 42.32 6.57
CA SER A 909 -8.66 41.26 6.48
C SER A 909 -8.40 40.15 7.49
N GLN A 910 -9.47 39.62 8.09
CA GLN A 910 -9.42 38.44 8.96
C GLN A 910 -9.52 37.13 8.17
N ASP A 911 -10.02 37.18 6.93
CA ASP A 911 -10.20 36.01 6.05
C ASP A 911 -9.11 36.02 4.99
N VAL A 912 -7.92 35.56 5.39
CA VAL A 912 -6.73 35.48 4.55
C VAL A 912 -6.00 34.16 4.82
N PHE A 913 -5.25 33.72 3.82
CA PHE A 913 -4.42 32.51 3.97
C PHE A 913 -3.21 32.75 4.89
N TYR A 914 -2.48 33.86 4.63
CA TYR A 914 -1.32 34.25 5.43
C TYR A 914 -1.69 35.32 6.45
N PRO A 915 -1.33 35.14 7.72
CA PRO A 915 -1.33 36.23 8.69
C PRO A 915 -0.28 37.27 8.26
N ARG A 916 -0.08 38.31 9.06
CA ARG A 916 0.99 39.29 8.84
C ARG A 916 2.33 38.57 8.60
N LEU A 917 2.99 38.94 7.51
CA LEU A 917 4.32 38.44 7.18
C LEU A 917 5.40 39.31 7.85
N ASP A 918 6.56 38.73 8.07
CA ASP A 918 7.72 39.38 8.66
C ASP A 918 8.97 39.14 7.80
N ASP A 919 10.00 39.97 7.95
CA ASP A 919 11.29 39.78 7.26
C ASP A 919 12.13 38.64 7.88
N GLY A 920 11.61 37.98 8.86
CA GLY A 920 12.18 36.82 9.53
C GLY A 920 11.12 35.80 9.97
N ILE A 921 11.54 34.81 10.73
CA ILE A 921 10.63 33.81 11.28
C ILE A 921 9.80 34.46 12.39
N ASN A 922 8.50 34.63 12.12
CA ASN A 922 7.53 35.00 13.16
C ASN A 922 7.11 33.73 13.91
N LYS A 923 7.67 33.51 15.09
CA LYS A 923 7.37 32.32 15.90
C LYS A 923 5.89 32.22 16.26
N ASN A 924 5.24 33.35 16.56
CA ASN A 924 3.82 33.36 16.88
C ASN A 924 2.98 32.83 15.71
N ASN A 925 3.25 33.29 14.51
CA ASN A 925 2.50 32.91 13.32
C ASN A 925 2.91 31.54 12.77
N SER A 926 4.01 30.95 13.28
CA SER A 926 4.54 29.67 12.83
C SER A 926 4.05 28.48 13.68
N GLU A 927 3.38 28.73 14.78
CA GLU A 927 2.96 27.68 15.71
C GLU A 927 1.94 26.74 15.05
N ALA A 928 2.04 25.45 15.42
CA ALA A 928 1.07 24.44 15.01
C ALA A 928 -0.31 24.81 15.54
N SER A 929 -1.25 25.11 14.66
CA SER A 929 -2.55 25.67 15.06
C SER A 929 -3.65 25.35 14.06
N THR A 930 -4.88 25.67 14.46
CA THR A 930 -6.04 25.57 13.56
C THR A 930 -5.93 26.53 12.37
N TRP A 931 -5.10 27.59 12.43
CA TRP A 931 -4.84 28.48 11.30
C TRP A 931 -4.20 27.72 10.14
N TRP A 932 -3.26 26.83 10.44
CA TRP A 932 -2.50 26.04 9.45
C TRP A 932 -3.10 24.66 9.20
N LEU A 933 -4.15 24.30 9.93
CA LEU A 933 -4.81 23.01 9.78
C LEU A 933 -5.57 22.94 8.45
N ARG A 934 -5.30 21.92 7.65
CA ARG A 934 -5.97 21.69 6.36
C ARG A 934 -6.55 20.28 6.29
N ASN A 935 -7.72 20.18 5.68
CA ASN A 935 -8.37 18.92 5.39
C ASN A 935 -7.79 18.35 4.08
N MET A 936 -7.21 17.16 4.15
CA MET A 936 -6.57 16.46 3.03
C MET A 936 -7.49 15.45 2.33
N SER A 937 -8.79 15.47 2.60
CA SER A 937 -9.77 14.62 1.92
C SER A 937 -9.79 14.90 0.42
N PHE A 938 -9.90 13.84 -0.37
CA PHE A 938 -10.00 13.95 -1.83
C PHE A 938 -10.84 12.85 -2.46
N LEU A 939 -11.24 13.07 -3.70
CA LEU A 939 -11.74 12.07 -4.65
C LEU A 939 -10.84 12.13 -5.89
N ARG A 940 -10.33 10.98 -6.32
CA ARG A 940 -9.41 10.87 -7.46
C ARG A 940 -9.96 9.92 -8.52
N LEU A 941 -9.89 10.33 -9.79
CA LEU A 941 -10.00 9.41 -10.91
C LEU A 941 -8.72 8.56 -10.95
N LYS A 942 -8.77 7.41 -10.28
CA LYS A 942 -7.62 6.55 -10.03
C LYS A 942 -7.17 5.83 -11.29
N ASN A 943 -8.12 5.19 -11.98
CA ASN A 943 -7.85 4.47 -13.22
C ASN A 943 -8.95 4.71 -14.25
N LEU A 944 -8.53 4.86 -15.48
CA LEU A 944 -9.37 4.90 -16.67
C LEU A 944 -8.73 3.96 -17.71
N GLU A 945 -9.50 3.05 -18.29
CA GLU A 945 -9.01 2.12 -19.31
C GLU A 945 -9.98 2.04 -20.47
N LEU A 946 -9.44 2.04 -21.68
CA LEU A 946 -10.15 1.75 -22.93
C LEU A 946 -9.38 0.67 -23.66
N GLY A 947 -10.01 -0.47 -23.93
CA GLY A 947 -9.43 -1.59 -24.64
C GLY A 947 -10.23 -1.98 -25.87
N TYR A 948 -9.55 -2.61 -26.82
CA TYR A 948 -10.16 -3.23 -27.97
C TYR A 948 -9.48 -4.56 -28.31
N SER A 949 -10.24 -5.63 -28.29
CA SER A 949 -9.82 -6.98 -28.69
C SER A 949 -10.18 -7.24 -30.14
N LEU A 950 -9.20 -7.63 -30.95
CA LEU A 950 -9.43 -7.95 -32.35
C LEU A 950 -10.35 -9.17 -32.50
N PRO A 951 -11.15 -9.24 -33.59
CA PRO A 951 -12.03 -10.38 -33.87
C PRO A 951 -11.23 -11.69 -33.95
N LYS A 952 -11.73 -12.76 -33.33
CA LYS A 952 -11.08 -14.09 -33.31
C LYS A 952 -10.80 -14.64 -34.72
N THR A 953 -11.70 -14.37 -35.66
CA THR A 953 -11.54 -14.83 -37.07
C THR A 953 -10.28 -14.29 -37.75
N TRP A 954 -9.86 -13.08 -37.43
CA TRP A 954 -8.62 -12.51 -37.94
C TRP A 954 -7.38 -13.14 -37.27
N MET A 955 -7.50 -13.45 -35.99
CA MET A 955 -6.41 -13.98 -35.19
C MET A 955 -6.10 -15.44 -35.54
N GLN A 956 -7.13 -16.25 -35.78
CA GLN A 956 -6.96 -17.66 -36.17
C GLN A 956 -6.21 -17.79 -37.51
N GLN A 957 -6.44 -16.86 -38.44
CA GLN A 957 -5.67 -16.82 -39.71
C GLN A 957 -4.19 -16.50 -39.52
N ALA A 958 -3.86 -15.78 -38.44
CA ALA A 958 -2.48 -15.41 -38.05
C ALA A 958 -1.80 -16.43 -37.09
N GLY A 959 -2.51 -17.52 -36.73
CA GLY A 959 -2.01 -18.52 -35.78
C GLY A 959 -1.92 -18.01 -34.33
N MET A 960 -2.72 -17.00 -33.96
CA MET A 960 -2.80 -16.38 -32.64
C MET A 960 -4.17 -16.59 -32.02
N ASP A 961 -4.23 -16.67 -30.68
CA ASP A 961 -5.48 -16.77 -29.95
C ASP A 961 -6.17 -15.41 -29.76
N GLY A 962 -5.39 -14.32 -29.71
CA GLY A 962 -5.95 -12.98 -29.59
C GLY A 962 -4.93 -11.86 -29.53
N ILE A 963 -5.35 -10.66 -29.94
CA ILE A 963 -4.62 -9.42 -29.73
C ILE A 963 -5.58 -8.40 -29.12
N ARG A 964 -5.16 -7.73 -28.04
CA ARG A 964 -5.88 -6.62 -27.41
C ARG A 964 -4.98 -5.39 -27.34
N PHE A 965 -5.46 -4.27 -27.83
CA PHE A 965 -4.87 -2.96 -27.63
C PHE A 965 -5.57 -2.25 -26.50
N PHE A 966 -4.82 -1.44 -25.72
CA PHE A 966 -5.40 -0.66 -24.64
C PHE A 966 -4.71 0.70 -24.45
N LEU A 967 -5.51 1.64 -23.98
CA LEU A 967 -5.06 2.92 -23.43
C LEU A 967 -5.47 2.97 -21.97
N ARG A 968 -4.57 3.43 -21.10
CA ARG A 968 -4.81 3.59 -19.67
C ARG A 968 -4.41 4.96 -19.19
N GLY A 969 -5.15 5.46 -18.22
CA GLY A 969 -4.76 6.63 -17.44
C GLY A 969 -4.81 6.29 -15.96
N SER A 970 -3.82 6.74 -15.21
CA SER A 970 -3.79 6.58 -13.75
C SER A 970 -3.57 7.92 -13.06
N ASN A 971 -4.27 8.14 -11.91
CA ASN A 971 -4.23 9.37 -11.12
C ASN A 971 -4.56 10.64 -11.92
N LEU A 972 -5.48 10.58 -12.90
CA LEU A 972 -5.68 11.64 -13.90
C LEU A 972 -6.18 12.95 -13.31
N PHE A 973 -7.16 12.89 -12.41
CA PHE A 973 -7.79 14.07 -11.79
C PHE A 973 -7.97 13.85 -10.30
N THR A 974 -7.64 14.87 -9.50
CA THR A 974 -7.84 14.88 -8.04
C THR A 974 -8.74 16.05 -7.67
N PHE A 975 -9.88 15.73 -7.06
CA PHE A 975 -10.84 16.70 -6.53
C PHE A 975 -10.62 16.83 -5.02
N SER A 976 -10.07 17.95 -4.58
CA SER A 976 -9.83 18.28 -3.18
C SER A 976 -10.07 19.77 -2.94
N LYS A 977 -10.39 20.14 -1.69
CA LYS A 977 -10.39 21.55 -1.27
C LYS A 977 -8.98 22.09 -1.12
N PHE A 978 -8.01 21.21 -0.82
CA PHE A 978 -6.61 21.58 -0.73
C PHE A 978 -6.00 21.66 -2.14
N LYS A 979 -5.27 22.78 -2.43
CA LYS A 979 -4.82 23.11 -3.80
C LYS A 979 -3.32 23.36 -3.94
N LEU A 980 -2.55 23.42 -2.84
CA LEU A 980 -1.14 23.78 -2.93
C LEU A 980 -0.27 22.65 -3.50
N TRP A 981 -0.54 21.41 -3.12
CA TRP A 981 0.09 20.19 -3.64
C TRP A 981 -0.85 18.99 -3.53
N ASP A 982 -0.44 17.83 -4.01
CA ASP A 982 -1.28 16.63 -3.92
C ASP A 982 -1.59 16.26 -2.45
N PRO A 983 -2.86 16.15 -2.05
CA PRO A 983 -3.25 15.95 -0.64
C PRO A 983 -2.78 14.60 -0.06
N GLU A 984 -2.40 13.64 -0.89
CA GLU A 984 -1.91 12.32 -0.44
C GLU A 984 -0.41 12.33 -0.12
N LEU A 985 0.32 13.33 -0.60
CA LEU A 985 1.77 13.47 -0.44
C LEU A 985 2.17 13.64 1.04
N ASN A 986 3.19 12.92 1.51
CA ASN A 986 3.60 12.94 2.91
C ASN A 986 4.55 14.11 3.22
N THR A 987 4.01 15.32 3.21
CA THR A 987 4.75 16.53 3.51
C THR A 987 3.86 17.60 4.15
N ASN A 988 4.41 18.42 5.01
CA ASN A 988 3.72 19.57 5.63
C ASN A 988 3.94 20.88 4.88
N ASN A 989 4.88 20.91 3.94
CA ASN A 989 5.26 22.09 3.16
C ASN A 989 5.30 21.86 1.65
N GLY A 990 4.95 20.66 1.17
CA GLY A 990 4.99 20.31 -0.24
C GLY A 990 6.35 19.82 -0.75
N ALA A 991 7.41 19.95 0.04
CA ALA A 991 8.79 19.67 -0.37
C ALA A 991 9.09 18.16 -0.41
N ALA A 992 8.55 17.48 -1.41
CA ALA A 992 8.77 16.05 -1.66
C ALA A 992 8.62 15.73 -3.15
N TYR A 993 9.17 14.60 -3.58
CA TYR A 993 8.95 14.12 -4.95
C TYR A 993 7.47 13.90 -5.21
N PRO A 994 6.89 14.50 -6.27
CA PRO A 994 5.44 14.51 -6.48
C PRO A 994 4.88 13.14 -6.81
N ILE A 995 3.60 12.93 -6.49
CA ILE A 995 2.83 11.80 -6.99
C ILE A 995 2.61 12.00 -8.49
N MET A 996 2.73 10.89 -9.25
CA MET A 996 2.69 10.94 -10.70
C MET A 996 1.32 10.49 -11.23
N LYS A 997 0.80 11.22 -12.20
CA LYS A 997 -0.24 10.75 -13.12
C LYS A 997 0.42 10.14 -14.34
N SER A 998 -0.25 9.18 -14.98
CA SER A 998 0.30 8.53 -16.17
C SER A 998 -0.77 8.31 -17.24
N ILE A 999 -0.34 8.36 -18.49
CA ILE A 999 -1.11 7.90 -19.65
C ILE A 999 -0.25 6.86 -20.35
N SER A 1000 -0.80 5.68 -20.55
CA SER A 1000 -0.10 4.56 -21.19
C SER A 1000 -0.88 3.99 -22.36
N ALA A 1001 -0.13 3.46 -23.31
CA ALA A 1001 -0.64 2.65 -24.41
C ALA A 1001 0.08 1.30 -24.44
N GLY A 1002 -0.65 0.24 -24.74
CA GLY A 1002 -0.06 -1.08 -24.76
C GLY A 1002 -0.87 -2.06 -25.62
N PHE A 1003 -0.28 -3.25 -25.75
CA PHE A 1003 -0.94 -4.37 -26.38
C PHE A 1003 -0.63 -5.69 -25.66
N GLU A 1004 -1.54 -6.63 -25.81
CA GLU A 1004 -1.44 -8.00 -25.31
C GLU A 1004 -1.67 -8.96 -26.46
N ILE A 1005 -0.73 -9.90 -26.66
CA ILE A 1005 -0.82 -10.96 -27.69
C ILE A 1005 -0.91 -12.30 -26.97
N LYS A 1006 -1.84 -13.15 -27.42
CA LYS A 1006 -2.05 -14.52 -26.92
C LYS A 1006 -1.79 -15.51 -28.05
N PHE A 1007 -0.99 -16.54 -27.74
CA PHE A 1007 -0.65 -17.64 -28.65
C PHE A 1007 -1.09 -18.98 -28.08
#